data_97b62293771cc7cb801580d64e79d5ab
#
_entry.id   97b62293771cc7cb801580d64e79d5ab
#
_cell.length_a   1.000
_cell.length_b   1.000
_cell.length_c   1.000
_cell.angle_alpha   90.00
_cell.angle_beta   90.00
_cell.angle_gamma   90.00
#
_symmetry.space_group_name_H-M   'P 1'
#
loop_
_entity.id
_entity.type
_entity.pdbx_description
1 polymer ?
#
loop_
_entity_poly.entity_id
_entity_poly.type
_entity_poly.pdbx_seq_one_letter_code
_entity_poly.pdbx_strand_id
1 'polypeptide(L)'
;MQVDSLLQDCRYALRAMRRNPVLTGAVILTLSFGIGLNAGAFAVVSGMVFRARVEKDPDTFFQLINATGSPFGSSVNDFAAYRARAHTVTNLAAWTTMGARLNGDARADLYLLVSSGFFELYGLDHARLGRLFVEDECSIPGASPVAVLTEEIWRERFHADPNVAGTQISLSGRTYTVIGVVPAGFSGRLRGPGIWIPYTMQAPFYGGVDLFRKSARPWLTVEGRLRPGYSRAQAAAELGALAAGPVTLTNGSVIEQPAVRQAALWVTPVFMGALTLLLLLACTNVTVLLLSRAAARRYEISVRLALGAGTGRLLRMAATEGMMLAIVAGGAAAFAAGIVPAAVRILVPHMPHYPMHTDWVVFSYLAGITLAAGCAAGLAPALESLRGNLSGSLKHQANWKLRDRLIAAQVAVSLVLLVGAALFARTQYRILAAGQTSEARHVMSVQLSRANYEWLAPQVRALPGIGSVEFSDVSRGTLLARFDADAAETARAIRELLTSRGVEPRDLPATLATIADETGNRFRSVASVALLLGLSALVLAVIGVYGVIAFAVNLRLKEIGIRLALGATRADIVRTVVSSAARPVVGGLVCGFPLAIAGAIALQEAMRKSPAPFTAMDPVAFISVAGLVVMAAVAAMIRPGGAGVTNGPDGYVAGGVNTPWKQGISYRQRRQPPPPTTTPTPKPGPQYPG
;
A
#
# COMPACT_ATOMS: atom_id res chain seq x y z
N MET A 1 -28.92 -34.90 1.99
CA MET A 1 -28.12 -35.32 0.81
C MET A 1 -27.11 -34.30 0.30
N GLN A 2 -27.44 -33.01 0.06
CA GLN A 2 -26.43 -32.06 -0.42
C GLN A 2 -25.46 -31.62 0.67
N VAL A 3 -25.90 -31.43 1.89
CA VAL A 3 -25.06 -30.99 3.05
C VAL A 3 -24.06 -32.09 3.43
N ASP A 4 -24.47 -33.36 3.48
CA ASP A 4 -23.58 -34.48 3.82
C ASP A 4 -22.45 -34.63 2.80
N SER A 5 -22.77 -34.38 1.51
CA SER A 5 -21.74 -34.43 0.46
C SER A 5 -20.74 -33.30 0.56
N LEU A 6 -21.14 -32.08 0.97
CA LEU A 6 -20.23 -30.95 1.22
C LEU A 6 -19.34 -31.22 2.43
N LEU A 7 -19.89 -31.77 3.52
CA LEU A 7 -19.10 -32.14 4.70
C LEU A 7 -18.04 -33.22 4.37
N GLN A 8 -18.39 -34.18 3.49
CA GLN A 8 -17.41 -35.15 3.00
C GLN A 8 -16.28 -34.49 2.18
N ASP A 9 -16.66 -33.58 1.28
CA ASP A 9 -15.68 -32.81 0.47
C ASP A 9 -14.76 -31.98 1.35
N CYS A 10 -15.29 -31.32 2.39
CA CYS A 10 -14.48 -30.56 3.38
C CYS A 10 -13.53 -31.47 4.18
N ARG A 11 -14.01 -32.64 4.64
CA ARG A 11 -13.15 -33.62 5.33
C ARG A 11 -12.05 -34.17 4.43
N TYR A 12 -12.35 -34.33 3.15
CA TYR A 12 -11.37 -34.76 2.16
C TYR A 12 -10.33 -33.68 1.93
N ALA A 13 -10.74 -32.42 1.74
CA ALA A 13 -9.84 -31.29 1.57
C ALA A 13 -8.91 -31.12 2.79
N LEU A 14 -9.43 -31.21 4.01
CA LEU A 14 -8.64 -31.11 5.23
C LEU A 14 -7.59 -32.22 5.35
N ARG A 15 -7.97 -33.47 5.02
CA ARG A 15 -7.00 -34.59 4.97
C ARG A 15 -5.93 -34.38 3.89
N ALA A 16 -6.33 -33.82 2.76
CA ALA A 16 -5.44 -33.52 1.66
C ALA A 16 -4.42 -32.40 2.03
N MET A 17 -4.85 -31.40 2.79
CA MET A 17 -3.97 -30.33 3.33
C MET A 17 -2.94 -30.89 4.32
N ARG A 18 -3.38 -31.76 5.22
CA ARG A 18 -2.49 -32.40 6.23
C ARG A 18 -1.46 -33.36 5.61
N ARG A 19 -1.77 -34.00 4.48
CA ARG A 19 -0.86 -34.93 3.80
C ARG A 19 0.32 -34.25 3.11
N ASN A 20 0.20 -32.98 2.74
CA ASN A 20 1.25 -32.22 2.07
C ASN A 20 1.42 -30.83 2.73
N PRO A 21 1.99 -30.78 3.96
CA PRO A 21 2.02 -29.54 4.75
C PRO A 21 2.87 -28.44 4.10
N VAL A 22 3.96 -28.77 3.44
CA VAL A 22 4.85 -27.80 2.77
C VAL A 22 4.11 -27.09 1.61
N LEU A 23 3.44 -27.84 0.74
CA LEU A 23 2.68 -27.25 -0.36
C LEU A 23 1.49 -26.42 0.18
N THR A 24 0.78 -26.95 1.18
CA THR A 24 -0.33 -26.26 1.82
C THR A 24 0.13 -24.96 2.46
N GLY A 25 1.26 -24.97 3.17
CA GLY A 25 1.88 -23.79 3.75
C GLY A 25 2.27 -22.75 2.70
N ALA A 26 2.90 -23.20 1.60
CA ALA A 26 3.26 -22.30 0.50
C ALA A 26 2.03 -21.62 -0.14
N VAL A 27 0.94 -22.38 -0.36
CA VAL A 27 -0.31 -21.85 -0.90
C VAL A 27 -0.94 -20.84 0.07
N ILE A 28 -1.06 -21.19 1.36
CA ILE A 28 -1.62 -20.30 2.38
C ILE A 28 -0.79 -19.02 2.49
N LEU A 29 0.53 -19.11 2.58
CA LEU A 29 1.41 -17.93 2.67
C LEU A 29 1.28 -17.02 1.45
N THR A 30 1.26 -17.59 0.24
CA THR A 30 1.15 -16.83 -1.01
C THR A 30 -0.18 -16.10 -1.10
N LEU A 31 -1.30 -16.78 -0.81
CA LEU A 31 -2.63 -16.16 -0.81
C LEU A 31 -2.80 -15.16 0.31
N SER A 32 -2.35 -15.48 1.54
CA SER A 32 -2.42 -14.57 2.69
C SER A 32 -1.68 -13.28 2.44
N PHE A 33 -0.50 -13.35 1.80
CA PHE A 33 0.27 -12.17 1.43
C PHE A 33 -0.50 -11.30 0.43
N GLY A 34 -1.01 -11.88 -0.67
CA GLY A 34 -1.75 -11.13 -1.69
C GLY A 34 -3.06 -10.54 -1.18
N ILE A 35 -3.85 -11.34 -0.44
CA ILE A 35 -5.14 -10.92 0.14
C ILE A 35 -4.91 -9.88 1.25
N GLY A 36 -3.95 -10.13 2.16
CA GLY A 36 -3.67 -9.28 3.31
C GLY A 36 -3.15 -7.91 2.93
N LEU A 37 -2.23 -7.85 1.96
CA LEU A 37 -1.71 -6.59 1.44
C LEU A 37 -2.81 -5.78 0.75
N ASN A 38 -3.66 -6.43 -0.03
CA ASN A 38 -4.78 -5.79 -0.73
C ASN A 38 -5.83 -5.26 0.26
N ALA A 39 -6.26 -6.07 1.24
CA ALA A 39 -7.24 -5.68 2.26
C ALA A 39 -6.68 -4.60 3.19
N GLY A 40 -5.41 -4.69 3.59
CA GLY A 40 -4.76 -3.68 4.43
C GLY A 40 -4.61 -2.33 3.72
N ALA A 41 -4.24 -2.34 2.44
CA ALA A 41 -4.19 -1.12 1.64
C ALA A 41 -5.59 -0.52 1.44
N PHE A 42 -6.60 -1.37 1.24
CA PHE A 42 -7.99 -0.91 1.18
C PHE A 42 -8.42 -0.25 2.49
N ALA A 43 -8.03 -0.79 3.66
CA ALA A 43 -8.31 -0.18 4.96
C ALA A 43 -7.69 1.23 5.06
N VAL A 44 -6.43 1.40 4.60
CA VAL A 44 -5.76 2.71 4.56
C VAL A 44 -6.49 3.67 3.65
N VAL A 45 -6.79 3.26 2.41
CA VAL A 45 -7.48 4.10 1.42
C VAL A 45 -8.89 4.47 1.91
N SER A 46 -9.63 3.50 2.43
CA SER A 46 -10.98 3.71 2.98
C SER A 46 -10.95 4.75 4.10
N GLY A 47 -9.98 4.64 5.02
CA GLY A 47 -9.79 5.60 6.10
C GLY A 47 -9.47 7.01 5.61
N MET A 48 -8.62 7.13 4.58
CA MET A 48 -8.20 8.45 4.08
C MET A 48 -9.26 9.18 3.24
N VAL A 49 -9.99 8.43 2.41
CA VAL A 49 -10.84 9.01 1.36
C VAL A 49 -12.31 9.11 1.79
N PHE A 50 -12.80 8.09 2.50
CA PHE A 50 -14.24 7.93 2.72
C PHE A 50 -14.68 8.19 4.16
N ARG A 51 -13.77 8.10 5.15
CA ARG A 51 -14.13 8.26 6.55
C ARG A 51 -13.93 9.69 7.05
N ALA A 52 -14.82 10.11 7.96
CA ALA A 52 -14.60 11.29 8.77
C ALA A 52 -13.39 11.06 9.71
N ARG A 53 -12.73 12.13 10.11
CA ARG A 53 -11.59 12.07 11.05
C ARG A 53 -12.01 11.88 12.50
N VAL A 54 -13.28 12.00 12.79
CA VAL A 54 -13.84 11.86 14.14
C VAL A 54 -14.41 10.46 14.33
N GLU A 55 -14.19 9.89 15.51
CA GLU A 55 -14.73 8.58 15.87
C GLU A 55 -16.16 8.66 16.39
N LYS A 56 -16.47 9.71 17.14
CA LYS A 56 -17.81 9.93 17.72
C LYS A 56 -18.74 10.50 16.66
N ASP A 57 -19.84 9.81 16.38
CA ASP A 57 -20.92 10.21 15.45
C ASP A 57 -20.40 10.76 14.09
N PRO A 58 -19.62 9.96 13.32
CA PRO A 58 -18.94 10.43 12.11
C PRO A 58 -19.91 10.94 11.03
N ASP A 59 -21.12 10.45 11.00
CA ASP A 59 -22.14 10.82 10.00
C ASP A 59 -22.68 12.24 10.20
N THR A 60 -22.65 12.75 11.43
CA THR A 60 -23.07 14.12 11.75
C THR A 60 -21.98 15.14 11.53
N PHE A 61 -20.71 14.71 11.51
CA PHE A 61 -19.58 15.61 11.36
C PHE A 61 -19.52 16.20 9.95
N PHE A 62 -19.21 17.49 9.88
CA PHE A 62 -18.96 18.16 8.60
C PHE A 62 -17.81 19.16 8.70
N GLN A 63 -17.21 19.40 7.55
CA GLN A 63 -16.28 20.51 7.31
C GLN A 63 -16.84 21.41 6.21
N LEU A 64 -16.77 22.71 6.45
CA LEU A 64 -17.23 23.71 5.53
C LEU A 64 -16.14 24.05 4.50
N ILE A 65 -16.52 24.09 3.24
CA ILE A 65 -15.68 24.49 2.12
C ILE A 65 -16.41 25.60 1.36
N ASN A 66 -15.71 26.69 1.07
CA ASN A 66 -16.28 27.82 0.35
C ASN A 66 -16.41 27.57 -1.17
N ALA A 67 -16.98 28.50 -1.88
CA ALA A 67 -17.18 28.45 -3.34
C ALA A 67 -15.88 28.24 -4.15
N THR A 68 -14.73 28.67 -3.64
CA THR A 68 -13.43 28.49 -4.31
C THR A 68 -12.82 27.13 -4.07
N GLY A 69 -13.50 26.26 -3.31
CA GLY A 69 -13.00 24.93 -2.94
C GLY A 69 -11.93 24.94 -1.85
N SER A 70 -11.78 26.06 -1.12
CA SER A 70 -10.84 26.18 -0.02
C SER A 70 -11.49 25.84 1.32
N PRO A 71 -10.89 25.01 2.17
CA PRO A 71 -11.33 24.82 3.54
C PRO A 71 -11.08 26.06 4.40
N PHE A 72 -10.05 26.87 4.11
CA PHE A 72 -9.75 28.15 4.77
C PHE A 72 -10.60 29.28 4.19
N GLY A 73 -11.90 29.06 4.11
CA GLY A 73 -12.82 29.93 3.39
C GLY A 73 -13.75 30.76 4.24
N SER A 74 -13.65 30.69 5.56
CA SER A 74 -14.51 31.44 6.48
C SER A 74 -13.73 32.56 7.18
N SER A 75 -14.39 33.69 7.33
CA SER A 75 -13.90 34.81 8.15
C SER A 75 -14.33 34.67 9.61
N VAL A 76 -13.81 35.52 10.47
CA VAL A 76 -14.25 35.61 11.88
C VAL A 76 -15.73 36.03 11.95
N ASN A 77 -16.18 36.94 11.06
CA ASN A 77 -17.58 37.35 10.99
C ASN A 77 -18.51 36.20 10.58
N ASP A 78 -18.10 35.40 9.59
CA ASP A 78 -18.87 34.23 9.17
C ASP A 78 -19.00 33.23 10.34
N PHE A 79 -17.90 32.92 11.01
CA PHE A 79 -17.91 31.99 12.14
C PHE A 79 -18.79 32.52 13.29
N ALA A 80 -18.72 33.79 13.61
CA ALA A 80 -19.59 34.42 14.60
C ALA A 80 -21.07 34.36 14.19
N ALA A 81 -21.39 34.62 12.92
CA ALA A 81 -22.74 34.52 12.38
C ALA A 81 -23.28 33.08 12.45
N TYR A 82 -22.46 32.10 12.12
CA TYR A 82 -22.83 30.68 12.21
C TYR A 82 -23.14 30.27 13.66
N ARG A 83 -22.28 30.67 14.61
CA ARG A 83 -22.50 30.36 16.04
C ARG A 83 -23.76 31.00 16.61
N ALA A 84 -24.08 32.23 16.19
CA ALA A 84 -25.19 32.99 16.74
C ALA A 84 -26.56 32.65 16.11
N ARG A 85 -26.57 32.26 14.79
CA ARG A 85 -27.82 32.20 14.03
C ARG A 85 -28.11 30.87 13.33
N ALA A 86 -27.16 29.92 13.28
CA ALA A 86 -27.42 28.65 12.61
C ALA A 86 -28.27 27.71 13.49
N HIS A 87 -29.33 27.17 12.90
CA HIS A 87 -30.26 26.24 13.59
C HIS A 87 -30.05 24.79 13.16
N THR A 88 -29.46 24.52 12.00
CA THR A 88 -29.24 23.17 11.45
C THR A 88 -28.00 22.48 11.98
N VAL A 89 -27.13 23.23 12.67
CA VAL A 89 -25.81 22.74 13.13
C VAL A 89 -25.59 22.98 14.63
N THR A 90 -24.64 22.26 15.19
CA THR A 90 -24.21 22.37 16.59
C THR A 90 -22.72 22.10 16.72
N ASN A 91 -22.13 22.36 17.88
CA ASN A 91 -20.72 22.12 18.22
C ASN A 91 -19.78 22.65 17.13
N LEU A 92 -19.99 23.92 16.74
CA LEU A 92 -19.15 24.58 15.75
C LEU A 92 -17.77 24.90 16.33
N ALA A 93 -16.73 24.52 15.61
CA ALA A 93 -15.35 24.86 15.90
C ALA A 93 -14.68 25.51 14.69
N ALA A 94 -13.78 26.46 14.96
CA ALA A 94 -12.93 27.07 13.95
C ALA A 94 -11.46 26.77 14.25
N TRP A 95 -10.69 26.59 13.19
CA TRP A 95 -9.25 26.37 13.31
C TRP A 95 -8.49 26.84 12.07
N THR A 96 -7.17 27.03 12.26
CA THR A 96 -6.22 27.23 11.16
C THR A 96 -4.87 26.65 11.52
N THR A 97 -4.00 26.39 10.53
CA THR A 97 -2.66 25.84 10.74
C THR A 97 -1.60 26.93 10.65
N MET A 98 -0.60 26.86 11.53
CA MET A 98 0.54 27.75 11.53
C MET A 98 1.84 26.98 11.68
N GLY A 99 2.90 27.47 11.03
CA GLY A 99 4.28 27.05 11.31
C GLY A 99 4.93 27.98 12.33
N ALA A 100 5.51 27.42 13.38
CA ALA A 100 6.29 28.19 14.35
C ALA A 100 7.47 27.37 14.86
N ARG A 101 8.42 28.06 15.53
CA ARG A 101 9.56 27.42 16.19
C ARG A 101 9.35 27.44 17.69
N LEU A 102 9.41 26.26 18.30
CA LEU A 102 9.34 26.11 19.74
C LEU A 102 10.67 26.53 20.37
N ASN A 103 10.64 27.46 21.31
CA ASN A 103 11.81 27.92 22.04
C ASN A 103 13.05 28.34 21.17
N GLY A 104 12.78 28.75 19.93
CA GLY A 104 13.85 29.13 19.00
C GLY A 104 14.51 27.94 18.26
N ASP A 105 13.97 26.73 18.33
CA ASP A 105 14.49 25.56 17.65
C ASP A 105 14.72 25.81 16.16
N ALA A 106 15.70 25.12 15.59
CA ALA A 106 16.01 25.21 14.16
C ALA A 106 14.87 24.72 13.26
N ARG A 107 14.06 23.78 13.76
CA ARG A 107 12.92 23.20 13.06
C ARG A 107 11.62 23.93 13.40
N ALA A 108 10.89 24.35 12.39
CA ALA A 108 9.51 24.78 12.56
C ALA A 108 8.58 23.59 12.60
N ASP A 109 7.75 23.50 13.63
CA ASP A 109 6.69 22.51 13.76
C ASP A 109 5.34 23.09 13.36
N LEU A 110 4.37 22.24 13.08
CA LEU A 110 3.01 22.65 12.71
C LEU A 110 2.16 22.84 13.97
N TYR A 111 1.55 24.00 14.12
CA TYR A 111 0.67 24.34 15.24
C TYR A 111 -0.75 24.60 14.73
N LEU A 112 -1.72 24.37 15.59
CA LEU A 112 -3.13 24.68 15.33
C LEU A 112 -3.61 25.80 16.22
N LEU A 113 -4.16 26.84 15.60
CA LEU A 113 -4.93 27.84 16.27
C LEU A 113 -6.40 27.42 16.25
N VAL A 114 -7.02 27.26 17.41
CA VAL A 114 -8.34 26.64 17.54
C VAL A 114 -9.28 27.46 18.42
N SER A 115 -10.59 27.34 18.17
CA SER A 115 -11.63 27.84 19.07
C SER A 115 -11.84 26.87 20.24
N SER A 116 -12.52 27.31 21.29
CA SER A 116 -12.80 26.54 22.52
C SER A 116 -13.48 25.19 22.28
N GLY A 117 -14.47 25.14 21.37
CA GLY A 117 -15.22 23.92 21.04
C GLY A 117 -14.48 22.88 20.22
N PHE A 118 -13.19 23.13 19.85
CA PHE A 118 -12.42 22.22 18.98
C PHE A 118 -12.25 20.83 19.60
N PHE A 119 -11.83 20.75 20.84
CA PHE A 119 -11.57 19.47 21.51
C PHE A 119 -12.84 18.64 21.68
N GLU A 120 -13.92 19.28 22.12
CA GLU A 120 -15.24 18.64 22.27
C GLU A 120 -15.77 18.10 20.93
N LEU A 121 -15.64 18.87 19.84
CA LEU A 121 -16.03 18.45 18.50
C LEU A 121 -15.34 17.14 18.10
N TYR A 122 -14.07 16.98 18.49
CA TYR A 122 -13.27 15.79 18.23
C TYR A 122 -13.42 14.70 19.31
N GLY A 123 -14.34 14.87 20.26
CA GLY A 123 -14.65 13.87 21.28
C GLY A 123 -13.66 13.81 22.44
N LEU A 124 -12.87 14.87 22.66
CA LEU A 124 -11.98 14.99 23.79
C LEU A 124 -12.58 15.91 24.86
N ASP A 125 -13.03 15.32 25.95
CA ASP A 125 -13.65 16.05 27.05
C ASP A 125 -12.66 16.44 28.16
N HIS A 126 -11.54 15.72 28.31
CA HIS A 126 -10.56 15.92 29.39
C HIS A 126 -9.11 15.83 28.86
N ALA A 127 -8.25 16.70 29.38
CA ALA A 127 -6.81 16.59 29.21
C ALA A 127 -6.26 15.42 30.03
N ARG A 128 -5.12 14.85 29.63
CA ARG A 128 -4.35 13.88 30.41
C ARG A 128 -3.70 14.52 31.64
N LEU A 129 -3.13 15.72 31.45
CA LEU A 129 -2.57 16.56 32.50
C LEU A 129 -3.12 17.96 32.34
N GLY A 130 -3.41 18.65 33.43
CA GLY A 130 -3.93 19.99 33.39
C GLY A 130 -5.36 20.07 32.86
N ARG A 131 -5.64 21.02 31.95
CA ARG A 131 -6.97 21.28 31.40
C ARG A 131 -6.93 21.66 29.91
N LEU A 132 -8.10 21.65 29.28
CA LEU A 132 -8.31 22.16 27.92
C LEU A 132 -8.70 23.66 27.95
N PHE A 133 -8.86 24.29 26.78
CA PHE A 133 -9.29 25.67 26.66
C PHE A 133 -10.72 25.86 27.15
N VAL A 134 -10.96 27.00 27.83
CA VAL A 134 -12.29 27.49 28.15
C VAL A 134 -12.72 28.59 27.18
N GLU A 135 -14.01 28.90 27.11
CA GLU A 135 -14.55 29.86 26.14
C GLU A 135 -13.90 31.27 26.29
N ASP A 136 -13.68 31.73 27.53
CA ASP A 136 -13.09 33.04 27.79
C ASP A 136 -11.69 33.21 27.23
N GLU A 137 -10.90 32.12 27.18
CA GLU A 137 -9.55 32.13 26.60
C GLU A 137 -9.54 32.29 25.08
N CYS A 138 -10.66 31.95 24.44
CA CYS A 138 -10.83 32.03 22.99
C CYS A 138 -11.74 33.21 22.55
N SER A 139 -12.12 34.14 23.46
CA SER A 139 -13.07 35.20 23.15
C SER A 139 -12.40 36.53 22.83
N ILE A 140 -11.34 36.91 23.54
CA ILE A 140 -10.69 38.23 23.41
C ILE A 140 -9.37 38.09 22.65
N PRO A 141 -9.20 38.79 21.50
CA PRO A 141 -7.98 38.74 20.71
C PRO A 141 -6.72 39.15 21.52
N GLY A 142 -5.73 38.29 21.53
CA GLY A 142 -4.43 38.52 22.17
C GLY A 142 -4.39 38.42 23.69
N ALA A 143 -5.52 38.13 24.38
CA ALA A 143 -5.61 38.20 25.83
C ALA A 143 -5.03 36.96 26.55
N SER A 144 -5.15 35.76 25.98
CA SER A 144 -4.87 34.50 26.67
C SER A 144 -3.76 33.70 25.99
N PRO A 145 -2.49 33.98 26.31
CA PRO A 145 -1.33 33.25 25.73
C PRO A 145 -1.16 31.89 26.44
N VAL A 146 -2.03 30.95 26.14
CA VAL A 146 -2.03 29.59 26.68
C VAL A 146 -1.83 28.56 25.57
N ALA A 147 -1.31 27.38 25.94
CA ALA A 147 -1.01 26.30 25.01
C ALA A 147 -1.37 24.94 25.58
N VAL A 148 -1.83 24.03 24.72
CA VAL A 148 -2.07 22.62 25.01
C VAL A 148 -1.15 21.78 24.14
N LEU A 149 -0.44 20.82 24.74
CA LEU A 149 0.57 19.99 24.06
C LEU A 149 0.00 18.64 23.63
N THR A 150 0.52 18.09 22.55
CA THR A 150 0.39 16.65 22.29
C THR A 150 1.24 15.84 23.27
N GLU A 151 0.87 14.58 23.52
CA GLU A 151 1.67 13.69 24.37
C GLU A 151 3.08 13.48 23.83
N GLU A 152 3.24 13.44 22.48
CA GLU A 152 4.53 13.30 21.83
C GLU A 152 5.46 14.48 22.14
N ILE A 153 4.97 15.72 21.98
CA ILE A 153 5.74 16.94 22.35
C ILE A 153 6.11 16.93 23.83
N TRP A 154 5.17 16.56 24.69
CA TRP A 154 5.41 16.47 26.13
C TRP A 154 6.50 15.46 26.48
N ARG A 155 6.51 14.28 25.81
CA ARG A 155 7.53 13.25 26.04
C ARG A 155 8.89 13.64 25.44
N GLU A 156 8.91 14.13 24.21
CA GLU A 156 10.15 14.38 23.46
C GLU A 156 10.86 15.67 23.91
N ARG A 157 10.10 16.73 24.23
CA ARG A 157 10.65 18.07 24.51
C ARG A 157 10.64 18.42 25.99
N PHE A 158 9.74 17.82 26.77
CA PHE A 158 9.59 18.07 28.21
C PHE A 158 9.87 16.82 29.05
N HIS A 159 10.45 15.77 28.48
CA HIS A 159 10.89 14.55 29.17
C HIS A 159 9.78 13.90 30.02
N ALA A 160 8.52 14.05 29.61
CA ALA A 160 7.34 13.57 30.33
C ALA A 160 7.22 14.15 31.77
N ASP A 161 7.65 15.38 32.00
CA ASP A 161 7.55 16.04 33.30
C ASP A 161 6.07 16.18 33.71
N PRO A 162 5.64 15.60 34.83
CA PRO A 162 4.25 15.71 35.31
C PRO A 162 3.86 17.14 35.70
N ASN A 163 4.83 18.03 35.95
CA ASN A 163 4.62 19.42 36.32
C ASN A 163 4.69 20.37 35.12
N VAL A 164 4.55 19.87 33.90
CA VAL A 164 4.61 20.68 32.67
C VAL A 164 3.51 21.76 32.61
N ALA A 165 2.36 21.53 33.25
CA ALA A 165 1.31 22.54 33.36
C ALA A 165 1.79 23.70 34.22
N GLY A 166 1.69 24.94 33.69
CA GLY A 166 2.23 26.15 34.27
C GLY A 166 3.61 26.57 33.72
N THR A 167 4.31 25.69 32.99
CA THR A 167 5.59 26.06 32.37
C THR A 167 5.39 27.03 31.21
N GLN A 168 6.39 27.88 30.96
CA GLN A 168 6.37 28.83 29.86
C GLN A 168 7.13 28.32 28.66
N ILE A 169 6.57 28.51 27.48
CA ILE A 169 7.16 28.19 26.17
C ILE A 169 7.15 29.42 25.28
N SER A 170 8.16 29.57 24.44
CA SER A 170 8.22 30.65 23.47
C SER A 170 7.82 30.15 22.07
N LEU A 171 6.84 30.80 21.45
CA LEU A 171 6.36 30.52 20.09
C LEU A 171 6.33 31.81 19.29
N SER A 172 7.07 31.88 18.18
CA SER A 172 7.16 33.08 17.33
C SER A 172 7.48 34.37 18.12
N GLY A 173 8.38 34.26 19.11
CA GLY A 173 8.83 35.42 19.93
C GLY A 173 7.83 35.84 21.02
N ARG A 174 6.75 35.12 21.25
CA ARG A 174 5.79 35.36 22.33
C ARG A 174 5.79 34.19 23.31
N THR A 175 5.67 34.51 24.59
CA THR A 175 5.57 33.50 25.67
C THR A 175 4.14 33.02 25.84
N TYR A 176 3.98 31.71 25.96
CA TYR A 176 2.71 31.02 26.24
C TYR A 176 2.86 30.13 27.48
N THR A 177 1.81 30.01 28.24
CA THR A 177 1.75 29.10 29.40
C THR A 177 1.14 27.77 28.98
N VAL A 178 1.83 26.67 29.20
CA VAL A 178 1.27 25.34 29.00
C VAL A 178 0.18 25.08 30.05
N ILE A 179 -1.05 24.80 29.63
CA ILE A 179 -2.19 24.54 30.54
C ILE A 179 -2.61 23.08 30.58
N GLY A 180 -2.19 22.28 29.58
CA GLY A 180 -2.55 20.88 29.54
C GLY A 180 -1.81 20.07 28.50
N VAL A 181 -1.94 18.74 28.61
CA VAL A 181 -1.44 17.74 27.69
C VAL A 181 -2.60 16.84 27.31
N VAL A 182 -2.81 16.59 26.02
CA VAL A 182 -3.84 15.65 25.56
C VAL A 182 -3.40 14.19 25.73
N PRO A 183 -4.36 13.23 25.81
CA PRO A 183 -4.04 11.81 25.86
C PRO A 183 -3.32 11.31 24.59
N ALA A 184 -2.56 10.20 24.74
CA ALA A 184 -1.95 9.50 23.62
C ALA A 184 -2.99 9.15 22.54
N GLY A 185 -2.58 9.35 21.28
CA GLY A 185 -3.44 9.06 20.15
C GLY A 185 -4.42 10.16 19.75
N PHE A 186 -4.64 11.17 20.59
CA PHE A 186 -5.40 12.35 20.18
C PHE A 186 -4.50 13.31 19.38
N SER A 187 -4.86 13.51 18.14
CA SER A 187 -4.15 14.44 17.25
C SER A 187 -5.05 15.56 16.69
N GLY A 188 -6.38 15.41 16.81
CA GLY A 188 -7.32 16.32 16.16
C GLY A 188 -6.99 16.48 14.67
N ARG A 189 -6.53 17.67 14.26
CA ARG A 189 -6.09 17.99 12.89
C ARG A 189 -4.58 17.99 12.70
N LEU A 190 -3.78 17.79 13.75
CA LEU A 190 -2.33 17.73 13.64
C LEU A 190 -1.88 16.51 12.82
N ARG A 191 -0.80 16.70 12.07
CA ARG A 191 -0.16 15.65 11.25
C ARG A 191 1.06 15.06 11.95
N GLY A 192 1.13 15.15 13.28
CA GLY A 192 2.25 14.69 14.10
C GLY A 192 2.30 15.45 15.40
N PRO A 193 3.45 15.43 16.11
CA PRO A 193 3.65 16.20 17.32
C PRO A 193 3.33 17.67 17.09
N GLY A 194 2.61 18.32 18.01
CA GLY A 194 2.24 19.71 17.83
C GLY A 194 1.62 20.33 19.07
N ILE A 195 1.20 21.58 18.91
CA ILE A 195 0.65 22.40 19.98
C ILE A 195 -0.63 23.07 19.50
N TRP A 196 -1.63 23.13 20.34
CA TRP A 196 -2.84 23.91 20.15
C TRP A 196 -2.74 25.24 20.90
N ILE A 197 -3.21 26.32 20.28
CA ILE A 197 -3.21 27.69 20.81
C ILE A 197 -4.58 28.29 20.51
N PRO A 198 -5.13 29.18 21.34
CA PRO A 198 -6.36 29.89 21.00
C PRO A 198 -6.23 30.66 19.68
N TYR A 199 -7.22 30.57 18.80
CA TYR A 199 -7.20 31.26 17.51
C TYR A 199 -7.16 32.78 17.64
N THR A 200 -7.55 33.32 18.77
CA THR A 200 -7.42 34.73 19.17
C THR A 200 -5.98 35.19 19.28
N MET A 201 -5.02 34.27 19.42
CA MET A 201 -3.58 34.55 19.52
C MET A 201 -2.86 34.58 18.15
N GLN A 202 -3.56 34.81 17.05
CA GLN A 202 -3.06 34.69 15.68
C GLN A 202 -2.02 35.77 15.27
N ALA A 203 -2.11 37.00 15.82
CA ALA A 203 -1.32 38.13 15.33
C ALA A 203 0.21 37.91 15.26
N PRO A 204 0.89 37.25 16.24
CA PRO A 204 2.32 36.98 16.17
C PRO A 204 2.72 36.10 14.98
N PHE A 205 1.82 35.23 14.53
CA PHE A 205 2.05 34.28 13.43
C PHE A 205 1.82 34.91 12.05
N TYR A 206 1.13 36.06 11.99
CA TYR A 206 0.86 36.83 10.78
C TYR A 206 1.66 38.15 10.72
N GLY A 207 2.87 38.16 11.29
CA GLY A 207 3.74 39.34 11.26
C GLY A 207 3.19 40.55 12.02
N GLY A 208 2.38 40.31 13.06
CA GLY A 208 1.72 41.38 13.85
C GLY A 208 0.38 41.86 13.27
N VAL A 209 -0.05 41.33 12.13
CA VAL A 209 -1.34 41.70 11.55
C VAL A 209 -2.48 41.06 12.35
N ASP A 210 -3.35 41.87 12.90
CA ASP A 210 -4.55 41.40 13.58
C ASP A 210 -5.70 41.09 12.59
N LEU A 211 -5.93 39.82 12.34
CA LEU A 211 -7.00 39.34 11.43
C LEU A 211 -8.40 39.52 12.01
N PHE A 212 -8.53 39.72 13.32
CA PHE A 212 -9.83 40.08 13.93
C PHE A 212 -10.23 41.50 13.57
N ARG A 213 -9.29 42.44 13.41
CA ARG A 213 -9.58 43.78 12.89
C ARG A 213 -9.95 43.77 11.40
N LYS A 214 -9.43 42.78 10.66
CA LYS A 214 -9.81 42.52 9.25
C LYS A 214 -10.85 41.39 9.20
N SER A 215 -11.89 41.50 9.98
CA SER A 215 -12.86 40.44 10.28
C SER A 215 -13.58 39.81 9.07
N ALA A 216 -13.61 40.51 7.92
CA ALA A 216 -14.16 39.98 6.66
C ALA A 216 -13.19 39.10 5.87
N ARG A 217 -11.91 39.03 6.28
CA ARG A 217 -10.92 38.21 5.56
C ARG A 217 -11.08 36.73 5.90
N PRO A 218 -11.19 35.82 4.91
CA PRO A 218 -11.27 34.38 5.17
C PRO A 218 -9.89 33.83 5.51
N TRP A 219 -9.80 33.09 6.64
CA TRP A 219 -8.58 32.43 7.10
C TRP A 219 -8.85 31.22 8.01
N LEU A 220 -10.12 31.01 8.35
CA LEU A 220 -10.56 29.93 9.24
C LEU A 220 -11.14 28.76 8.45
N THR A 221 -10.88 27.57 8.92
CA THR A 221 -11.66 26.38 8.60
C THR A 221 -12.72 26.20 9.67
N VAL A 222 -13.96 26.02 9.26
CA VAL A 222 -15.09 25.80 10.14
C VAL A 222 -15.56 24.36 10.04
N GLU A 223 -15.77 23.73 11.18
CA GLU A 223 -16.26 22.38 11.32
C GLU A 223 -17.36 22.32 12.38
N GLY A 224 -18.17 21.28 12.32
CA GLY A 224 -19.25 21.13 13.26
C GLY A 224 -20.00 19.83 13.09
N ARG A 225 -21.16 19.75 13.77
CA ARG A 225 -22.07 18.61 13.69
C ARG A 225 -23.43 19.04 13.21
N LEU A 226 -24.05 18.21 12.37
CA LEU A 226 -25.45 18.38 12.01
C LEU A 226 -26.34 18.10 13.21
N ARG A 227 -27.36 18.90 13.44
CA ARG A 227 -28.41 18.56 14.38
C ARG A 227 -29.27 17.40 13.86
N PRO A 228 -29.80 16.55 14.72
CA PRO A 228 -30.70 15.48 14.33
C PRO A 228 -31.86 15.98 13.46
N GLY A 229 -32.15 15.27 12.38
CA GLY A 229 -33.24 15.63 11.44
C GLY A 229 -32.86 16.55 10.29
N TYR A 230 -31.66 17.12 10.27
CA TYR A 230 -31.20 17.98 9.18
C TYR A 230 -30.20 17.28 8.27
N SER A 231 -30.32 17.54 6.98
CA SER A 231 -29.39 17.07 5.95
C SER A 231 -28.23 18.04 5.74
N ARG A 232 -27.10 17.54 5.20
CA ARG A 232 -25.96 18.39 4.80
C ARG A 232 -26.36 19.47 3.79
N ALA A 233 -27.31 19.18 2.89
CA ALA A 233 -27.79 20.15 1.91
C ALA A 233 -28.55 21.32 2.55
N GLN A 234 -29.42 21.03 3.52
CA GLN A 234 -30.13 22.05 4.27
C GLN A 234 -29.18 22.93 5.10
N ALA A 235 -28.23 22.29 5.79
CA ALA A 235 -27.21 23.02 6.55
C ALA A 235 -26.30 23.87 5.64
N ALA A 236 -25.91 23.37 4.47
CA ALA A 236 -25.13 24.14 3.50
C ALA A 236 -25.89 25.36 2.97
N ALA A 237 -27.19 25.22 2.71
CA ALA A 237 -28.04 26.34 2.28
C ALA A 237 -28.16 27.42 3.36
N GLU A 238 -28.40 27.03 4.62
CA GLU A 238 -28.46 27.96 5.76
C GLU A 238 -27.13 28.70 5.97
N LEU A 239 -26.03 27.94 6.08
CA LEU A 239 -24.69 28.52 6.29
C LEU A 239 -24.25 29.40 5.13
N GLY A 240 -24.59 29.03 3.88
CA GLY A 240 -24.33 29.85 2.71
C GLY A 240 -25.10 31.17 2.72
N ALA A 241 -26.33 31.17 3.20
CA ALA A 241 -27.12 32.41 3.34
C ALA A 241 -26.54 33.32 4.45
N LEU A 242 -26.02 32.76 5.53
CA LEU A 242 -25.38 33.50 6.63
C LEU A 242 -24.03 34.12 6.24
N ALA A 243 -23.26 33.46 5.36
CA ALA A 243 -21.95 33.93 4.87
C ALA A 243 -22.06 34.80 3.59
N ALA A 244 -23.27 35.07 3.08
CA ALA A 244 -23.47 35.73 1.79
C ALA A 244 -22.74 35.10 0.59
N GLY A 245 -22.54 33.78 0.63
CA GLY A 245 -21.90 33.05 -0.46
C GLY A 245 -22.10 31.52 -0.37
N PRO A 246 -22.03 30.83 -1.52
CA PRO A 246 -22.26 29.37 -1.53
C PRO A 246 -21.18 28.61 -0.75
N VAL A 247 -21.63 27.67 0.08
CA VAL A 247 -20.76 26.76 0.84
C VAL A 247 -21.13 25.31 0.57
N THR A 248 -20.15 24.42 0.71
CA THR A 248 -20.34 22.97 0.59
C THR A 248 -19.90 22.31 1.91
N LEU A 249 -20.68 21.35 2.40
CA LEU A 249 -20.34 20.58 3.59
C LEU A 249 -19.81 19.20 3.17
N THR A 250 -18.57 18.92 3.52
CA THR A 250 -17.93 17.62 3.32
C THR A 250 -17.93 16.80 4.60
N ASN A 251 -17.61 15.52 4.52
CA ASN A 251 -17.50 14.65 5.71
C ASN A 251 -16.20 14.85 6.52
N GLY A 252 -15.38 15.87 6.19
CA GLY A 252 -14.13 16.12 6.89
C GLY A 252 -13.11 14.99 6.79
N SER A 253 -13.07 14.26 5.68
CA SER A 253 -12.06 13.23 5.43
C SER A 253 -10.64 13.80 5.44
N VAL A 254 -9.62 12.94 5.48
CA VAL A 254 -8.22 13.37 5.47
C VAL A 254 -7.88 14.21 4.24
N ILE A 255 -8.54 13.90 3.12
CA ILE A 255 -8.40 14.61 1.84
C ILE A 255 -9.52 15.65 1.72
N GLU A 256 -9.27 16.83 2.24
CA GLU A 256 -10.26 17.90 2.43
C GLU A 256 -10.57 18.68 1.14
N GLN A 257 -9.54 19.02 0.38
CA GLN A 257 -9.69 19.86 -0.79
C GLN A 257 -10.37 19.10 -1.94
N PRO A 258 -11.42 19.63 -2.57
CA PRO A 258 -12.13 18.97 -3.66
C PRO A 258 -11.19 18.55 -4.81
N ALA A 259 -10.22 19.40 -5.16
CA ALA A 259 -9.23 19.10 -6.20
C ALA A 259 -8.32 17.91 -5.81
N VAL A 260 -7.87 17.84 -4.54
CA VAL A 260 -7.05 16.74 -4.04
C VAL A 260 -7.89 15.47 -3.93
N ARG A 261 -9.14 15.58 -3.48
CA ARG A 261 -10.09 14.47 -3.43
C ARG A 261 -10.37 13.92 -4.82
N GLN A 262 -10.57 14.77 -5.80
CA GLN A 262 -10.75 14.35 -7.19
C GLN A 262 -9.49 13.63 -7.72
N ALA A 263 -8.30 14.15 -7.44
CA ALA A 263 -7.05 13.48 -7.79
C ALA A 263 -6.93 12.11 -7.08
N ALA A 264 -7.27 12.03 -5.79
CA ALA A 264 -7.26 10.77 -5.03
C ALA A 264 -8.25 9.76 -5.60
N LEU A 265 -9.42 10.17 -6.06
CA LEU A 265 -10.40 9.30 -6.73
C LEU A 265 -9.86 8.70 -8.04
N TRP A 266 -8.94 9.38 -8.74
CA TRP A 266 -8.25 8.83 -9.90
C TRP A 266 -7.05 7.97 -9.57
N VAL A 267 -6.26 8.36 -8.56
CA VAL A 267 -5.06 7.62 -8.14
C VAL A 267 -5.42 6.32 -7.41
N THR A 268 -6.48 6.32 -6.62
CA THR A 268 -6.93 5.14 -5.84
C THR A 268 -7.22 3.92 -6.71
N PRO A 269 -7.99 4.00 -7.82
CA PRO A 269 -8.22 2.84 -8.69
C PRO A 269 -6.93 2.31 -9.33
N VAL A 270 -5.98 3.19 -9.69
CA VAL A 270 -4.68 2.77 -10.23
C VAL A 270 -3.89 2.00 -9.17
N PHE A 271 -3.84 2.51 -7.95
CA PHE A 271 -3.15 1.87 -6.83
C PHE A 271 -3.81 0.54 -6.44
N MET A 272 -5.13 0.52 -6.28
CA MET A 272 -5.88 -0.72 -6.00
C MET A 272 -5.78 -1.72 -7.15
N GLY A 273 -5.73 -1.24 -8.39
CA GLY A 273 -5.46 -2.05 -9.58
C GLY A 273 -4.11 -2.75 -9.52
N ALA A 274 -3.05 -2.04 -9.14
CA ALA A 274 -1.71 -2.63 -8.96
C ALA A 274 -1.72 -3.74 -7.88
N LEU A 275 -2.41 -3.52 -6.76
CA LEU A 275 -2.57 -4.53 -5.71
C LEU A 275 -3.40 -5.73 -6.17
N THR A 276 -4.44 -5.49 -6.97
CA THR A 276 -5.25 -6.55 -7.57
C THR A 276 -4.42 -7.37 -8.56
N LEU A 277 -3.55 -6.74 -9.35
CA LEU A 277 -2.59 -7.46 -10.22
C LEU A 277 -1.63 -8.33 -9.39
N LEU A 278 -1.15 -7.83 -8.24
CA LEU A 278 -0.33 -8.63 -7.33
C LEU A 278 -1.11 -9.83 -6.75
N LEU A 279 -2.37 -9.65 -6.39
CA LEU A 279 -3.24 -10.75 -5.95
C LEU A 279 -3.47 -11.77 -7.07
N LEU A 280 -3.72 -11.32 -8.31
CA LEU A 280 -3.83 -12.20 -9.47
C LEU A 280 -2.55 -13.00 -9.70
N LEU A 281 -1.39 -12.39 -9.49
CA LEU A 281 -0.09 -13.07 -9.55
C LEU A 281 -0.02 -14.17 -8.49
N ALA A 282 -0.41 -13.89 -7.25
CA ALA A 282 -0.50 -14.87 -6.17
C ALA A 282 -1.47 -16.01 -6.51
N CYS A 283 -2.66 -15.71 -7.03
CA CYS A 283 -3.62 -16.71 -7.47
C CYS A 283 -3.07 -17.59 -8.61
N THR A 284 -2.35 -17.00 -9.56
CA THR A 284 -1.71 -17.72 -10.66
C THR A 284 -0.66 -18.71 -10.14
N ASN A 285 0.17 -18.29 -9.18
CA ASN A 285 1.15 -19.16 -8.52
C ASN A 285 0.47 -20.35 -7.85
N VAL A 286 -0.58 -20.10 -7.10
CA VAL A 286 -1.37 -21.14 -6.43
C VAL A 286 -2.03 -22.08 -7.45
N THR A 287 -2.60 -21.53 -8.52
CA THR A 287 -3.18 -22.32 -9.62
C THR A 287 -2.16 -23.29 -10.21
N VAL A 288 -0.93 -22.85 -10.45
CA VAL A 288 0.16 -23.70 -10.94
C VAL A 288 0.53 -24.80 -9.94
N LEU A 289 0.60 -24.49 -8.65
CA LEU A 289 0.87 -25.47 -7.60
C LEU A 289 -0.25 -26.49 -7.46
N LEU A 290 -1.51 -26.08 -7.53
CA LEU A 290 -2.66 -26.99 -7.52
C LEU A 290 -2.77 -27.83 -8.79
N LEU A 291 -2.45 -27.25 -9.96
CA LEU A 291 -2.40 -27.98 -11.22
C LEU A 291 -1.33 -29.07 -11.20
N SER A 292 -0.17 -28.79 -10.60
CA SER A 292 0.89 -29.78 -10.41
C SER A 292 0.42 -30.98 -9.57
N ARG A 293 -0.36 -30.70 -8.52
CA ARG A 293 -0.94 -31.71 -7.67
C ARG A 293 -2.03 -32.55 -8.38
N ALA A 294 -2.88 -31.85 -9.15
CA ALA A 294 -3.92 -32.51 -9.95
C ALA A 294 -3.30 -33.47 -10.98
N ALA A 295 -2.21 -33.06 -11.63
CA ALA A 295 -1.49 -33.92 -12.57
C ALA A 295 -0.90 -35.17 -11.90
N ALA A 296 -0.37 -35.05 -10.68
CA ALA A 296 0.13 -36.23 -9.92
C ALA A 296 -0.99 -37.22 -9.54
N ARG A 297 -2.24 -36.74 -9.43
CA ARG A 297 -3.43 -37.55 -9.11
C ARG A 297 -4.27 -37.97 -10.35
N ARG A 298 -3.75 -37.71 -11.54
CA ARG A 298 -4.51 -37.92 -12.79
C ARG A 298 -5.00 -39.37 -12.93
N TYR A 299 -4.17 -40.36 -12.57
CA TYR A 299 -4.59 -41.78 -12.59
C TYR A 299 -5.77 -42.05 -11.66
N GLU A 300 -5.73 -41.55 -10.42
CA GLU A 300 -6.84 -41.66 -9.45
C GLU A 300 -8.15 -41.02 -9.99
N ILE A 301 -8.02 -39.82 -10.58
CA ILE A 301 -9.17 -39.12 -11.20
C ILE A 301 -9.74 -39.91 -12.38
N SER A 302 -8.88 -40.48 -13.23
CA SER A 302 -9.29 -41.29 -14.38
C SER A 302 -10.01 -42.57 -13.97
N VAL A 303 -9.54 -43.23 -12.91
CA VAL A 303 -10.23 -44.43 -12.36
C VAL A 303 -11.59 -44.05 -11.78
N ARG A 304 -11.72 -42.93 -11.08
CA ARG A 304 -13.03 -42.48 -10.57
C ARG A 304 -14.03 -42.14 -11.68
N LEU A 305 -13.56 -41.52 -12.78
CA LEU A 305 -14.36 -41.23 -13.95
C LEU A 305 -14.83 -42.53 -14.63
N ALA A 306 -13.94 -43.52 -14.78
CA ALA A 306 -14.23 -44.81 -15.33
C ALA A 306 -15.28 -45.61 -14.49
N LEU A 307 -15.27 -45.37 -13.16
CA LEU A 307 -16.27 -45.93 -12.23
C LEU A 307 -17.58 -45.13 -12.16
N GLY A 308 -17.79 -44.14 -13.08
CA GLY A 308 -19.03 -43.38 -13.20
C GLY A 308 -19.17 -42.14 -12.33
N ALA A 309 -18.06 -41.62 -11.73
CA ALA A 309 -18.14 -40.39 -11.01
C ALA A 309 -18.45 -39.20 -11.94
N GLY A 310 -19.52 -38.46 -11.65
CA GLY A 310 -19.94 -37.30 -12.45
C GLY A 310 -18.90 -36.18 -12.42
N THR A 311 -18.66 -35.52 -13.56
CA THR A 311 -17.72 -34.40 -13.71
C THR A 311 -18.00 -33.25 -12.74
N GLY A 312 -19.29 -32.94 -12.48
CA GLY A 312 -19.71 -31.92 -11.53
C GLY A 312 -19.26 -32.20 -10.07
N ARG A 313 -19.22 -33.49 -9.67
CA ARG A 313 -18.73 -33.87 -8.33
C ARG A 313 -17.22 -33.63 -8.19
N LEU A 314 -16.44 -33.89 -9.23
CA LEU A 314 -15.01 -33.65 -9.25
C LEU A 314 -14.68 -32.13 -9.24
N LEU A 315 -15.44 -31.34 -10.01
CA LEU A 315 -15.35 -29.86 -9.99
C LEU A 315 -15.65 -29.31 -8.60
N ARG A 316 -16.75 -29.77 -7.99
CA ARG A 316 -17.11 -29.32 -6.64
C ARG A 316 -16.05 -29.68 -5.61
N MET A 317 -15.50 -30.87 -5.65
CA MET A 317 -14.43 -31.30 -4.73
C MET A 317 -13.18 -30.44 -4.88
N ALA A 318 -12.75 -30.12 -6.10
CA ALA A 318 -11.59 -29.26 -6.34
C ALA A 318 -11.86 -27.80 -5.95
N ALA A 319 -13.06 -27.28 -6.24
CA ALA A 319 -13.50 -25.96 -5.80
C ALA A 319 -13.53 -25.86 -4.26
N THR A 320 -14.02 -26.88 -3.57
CA THR A 320 -14.03 -26.94 -2.10
C THR A 320 -12.60 -26.96 -1.54
N GLU A 321 -11.67 -27.70 -2.15
CA GLU A 321 -10.25 -27.69 -1.73
C GLU A 321 -9.65 -26.28 -1.89
N GLY A 322 -9.84 -25.62 -3.04
CA GLY A 322 -9.37 -24.25 -3.28
C GLY A 322 -10.01 -23.22 -2.34
N MET A 323 -11.32 -23.36 -2.10
CA MET A 323 -12.04 -22.46 -1.18
C MET A 323 -11.59 -22.61 0.27
N MET A 324 -11.38 -23.83 0.76
CA MET A 324 -10.85 -24.06 2.11
C MET A 324 -9.45 -23.47 2.30
N LEU A 325 -8.58 -23.64 1.31
CA LEU A 325 -7.26 -23.01 1.31
C LEU A 325 -7.36 -21.47 1.36
N ALA A 326 -8.29 -20.91 0.56
CA ALA A 326 -8.51 -19.46 0.53
C ALA A 326 -9.12 -18.94 1.84
N ILE A 327 -10.03 -19.67 2.48
CA ILE A 327 -10.62 -19.29 3.79
C ILE A 327 -9.53 -19.26 4.87
N VAL A 328 -8.69 -20.28 4.94
CA VAL A 328 -7.57 -20.31 5.90
C VAL A 328 -6.58 -19.17 5.61
N ALA A 329 -6.27 -18.95 4.32
CA ALA A 329 -5.44 -17.83 3.90
C ALA A 329 -6.08 -16.47 4.21
N GLY A 330 -7.39 -16.33 4.03
CA GLY A 330 -8.18 -15.13 4.37
C GLY A 330 -8.17 -14.83 5.87
N GLY A 331 -8.26 -15.86 6.72
CA GLY A 331 -8.09 -15.71 8.17
C GLY A 331 -6.70 -15.20 8.56
N ALA A 332 -5.63 -15.75 7.97
CA ALA A 332 -4.27 -15.26 8.16
C ALA A 332 -4.09 -13.85 7.55
N ALA A 333 -4.74 -13.57 6.42
CA ALA A 333 -4.74 -12.26 5.77
C ALA A 333 -5.45 -11.19 6.61
N ALA A 334 -6.50 -11.53 7.36
CA ALA A 334 -7.17 -10.60 8.27
C ALA A 334 -6.20 -10.06 9.35
N PHE A 335 -5.36 -10.94 9.88
CA PHE A 335 -4.29 -10.55 10.80
C PHE A 335 -3.24 -9.66 10.11
N ALA A 336 -2.78 -10.05 8.92
CA ALA A 336 -1.84 -9.28 8.13
C ALA A 336 -2.41 -7.90 7.72
N ALA A 337 -3.71 -7.83 7.39
CA ALA A 337 -4.40 -6.58 7.06
C ALA A 337 -4.40 -5.57 8.21
N GLY A 338 -4.42 -6.04 9.47
CA GLY A 338 -4.26 -5.19 10.65
C GLY A 338 -2.85 -4.63 10.83
N ILE A 339 -1.82 -5.32 10.31
CA ILE A 339 -0.42 -4.88 10.39
C ILE A 339 -0.11 -3.81 9.34
N VAL A 340 -0.72 -3.87 8.15
CA VAL A 340 -0.44 -2.93 7.04
C VAL A 340 -0.62 -1.46 7.44
N PRO A 341 -1.72 -1.03 8.10
CA PRO A 341 -1.87 0.34 8.57
C PRO A 341 -0.77 0.79 9.55
N ALA A 342 -0.32 -0.12 10.43
CA ALA A 342 0.79 0.17 11.34
C ALA A 342 2.12 0.31 10.60
N ALA A 343 2.40 -0.58 9.65
CA ALA A 343 3.59 -0.50 8.80
C ALA A 343 3.61 0.77 7.95
N VAL A 344 2.46 1.18 7.40
CA VAL A 344 2.34 2.44 6.63
C VAL A 344 2.66 3.64 7.51
N ARG A 345 2.24 3.66 8.78
CA ARG A 345 2.60 4.75 9.72
C ARG A 345 4.10 4.85 9.97
N ILE A 346 4.81 3.72 10.01
CA ILE A 346 6.28 3.69 10.17
C ILE A 346 6.97 4.14 8.88
N LEU A 347 6.49 3.69 7.73
CA LEU A 347 7.10 3.98 6.42
C LEU A 347 6.82 5.39 5.90
N VAL A 348 5.71 6.00 6.34
CA VAL A 348 5.28 7.34 5.94
C VAL A 348 5.34 8.26 7.16
N PRO A 349 6.49 8.89 7.45
CA PRO A 349 6.61 9.86 8.52
C PRO A 349 5.60 11.01 8.33
N HIS A 350 5.05 11.52 9.41
CA HIS A 350 4.07 12.62 9.41
C HIS A 350 2.72 12.28 8.76
N MET A 351 2.35 11.00 8.70
CA MET A 351 1.01 10.62 8.28
C MET A 351 0.00 11.09 9.34
N PRO A 352 -1.10 11.76 8.94
CA PRO A 352 -2.11 12.19 9.89
C PRO A 352 -2.63 11.00 10.72
N HIS A 353 -2.81 11.19 12.02
CA HIS A 353 -3.53 10.22 12.83
C HIS A 353 -5.01 10.26 12.42
N TYR A 354 -5.50 9.14 11.93
CA TYR A 354 -6.91 8.93 11.62
C TYR A 354 -7.27 7.47 11.93
N PRO A 355 -8.52 7.21 12.26
CA PRO A 355 -8.95 5.86 12.63
C PRO A 355 -8.84 4.93 11.41
N MET A 356 -7.83 4.06 11.43
CA MET A 356 -7.64 2.99 10.45
C MET A 356 -8.19 1.67 11.01
N HIS A 357 -9.41 1.71 11.56
CA HIS A 357 -10.02 0.50 12.11
C HIS A 357 -10.49 -0.41 10.99
N THR A 358 -10.33 -1.71 11.22
CA THR A 358 -10.93 -2.74 10.36
C THR A 358 -12.41 -2.80 10.69
N ASP A 359 -13.24 -2.14 9.90
CA ASP A 359 -14.69 -2.11 10.03
C ASP A 359 -15.38 -3.16 9.14
N TRP A 360 -16.70 -3.17 9.19
CA TRP A 360 -17.53 -4.05 8.37
C TRP A 360 -17.25 -3.91 6.86
N VAL A 361 -16.93 -2.72 6.37
CA VAL A 361 -16.62 -2.48 4.96
C VAL A 361 -15.31 -3.17 4.56
N VAL A 362 -14.27 -3.07 5.41
CA VAL A 362 -12.98 -3.76 5.21
C VAL A 362 -13.16 -5.27 5.31
N PHE A 363 -13.96 -5.75 6.27
CA PHE A 363 -14.24 -7.19 6.40
C PHE A 363 -15.02 -7.74 5.21
N SER A 364 -16.03 -7.04 4.70
CA SER A 364 -16.78 -7.48 3.52
C SER A 364 -15.90 -7.45 2.26
N TYR A 365 -15.04 -6.45 2.11
CA TYR A 365 -14.03 -6.43 1.05
C TYR A 365 -13.08 -7.63 1.16
N LEU A 366 -12.52 -7.89 2.35
CA LEU A 366 -11.64 -9.03 2.62
C LEU A 366 -12.34 -10.36 2.29
N ALA A 367 -13.59 -10.53 2.71
CA ALA A 367 -14.39 -11.73 2.39
C ALA A 367 -14.58 -11.87 0.88
N GLY A 368 -14.94 -10.78 0.18
CA GLY A 368 -15.12 -10.77 -1.26
C GLY A 368 -13.88 -11.19 -2.05
N ILE A 369 -12.72 -10.59 -1.73
CA ILE A 369 -11.47 -10.95 -2.42
C ILE A 369 -10.97 -12.35 -2.03
N THR A 370 -11.27 -12.84 -0.82
CA THR A 370 -10.94 -14.20 -0.39
C THR A 370 -11.75 -15.22 -1.19
N LEU A 371 -13.06 -14.99 -1.35
CA LEU A 371 -13.93 -15.82 -2.17
C LEU A 371 -13.50 -15.82 -3.65
N ALA A 372 -13.21 -14.64 -4.20
CA ALA A 372 -12.73 -14.51 -5.58
C ALA A 372 -11.40 -15.24 -5.80
N ALA A 373 -10.45 -15.10 -4.87
CA ALA A 373 -9.17 -15.80 -4.92
C ALA A 373 -9.34 -17.33 -4.81
N GLY A 374 -10.23 -17.81 -3.93
CA GLY A 374 -10.56 -19.23 -3.79
C GLY A 374 -11.18 -19.81 -5.05
N CYS A 375 -12.12 -19.10 -5.67
CA CYS A 375 -12.70 -19.48 -6.96
C CYS A 375 -11.63 -19.51 -8.07
N ALA A 376 -10.82 -18.49 -8.20
CA ALA A 376 -9.78 -18.41 -9.23
C ALA A 376 -8.75 -19.54 -9.06
N ALA A 377 -8.28 -19.80 -7.84
CA ALA A 377 -7.29 -20.83 -7.55
C ALA A 377 -7.85 -22.27 -7.70
N GLY A 378 -9.11 -22.50 -7.32
CA GLY A 378 -9.72 -23.84 -7.31
C GLY A 378 -10.35 -24.26 -8.64
N LEU A 379 -11.05 -23.34 -9.33
CA LEU A 379 -11.80 -23.68 -10.55
C LEU A 379 -10.89 -23.88 -11.77
N ALA A 380 -9.83 -23.09 -11.93
CA ALA A 380 -8.96 -23.16 -13.10
C ALA A 380 -8.29 -24.54 -13.25
N PRO A 381 -7.65 -25.13 -12.21
CA PRO A 381 -7.12 -26.49 -12.28
C PRO A 381 -8.18 -27.56 -12.50
N ALA A 382 -9.37 -27.36 -11.91
CA ALA A 382 -10.47 -28.31 -12.03
C ALA A 382 -11.02 -28.38 -13.46
N LEU A 383 -11.26 -27.24 -14.08
CA LEU A 383 -11.71 -27.15 -15.47
C LEU A 383 -10.70 -27.76 -16.46
N GLU A 384 -9.40 -27.52 -16.23
CA GLU A 384 -8.35 -28.07 -17.07
C GLU A 384 -8.24 -29.59 -16.96
N SER A 385 -8.37 -30.14 -15.74
CA SER A 385 -8.35 -31.59 -15.53
C SER A 385 -9.51 -32.34 -16.19
N LEU A 386 -10.66 -31.67 -16.42
CA LEU A 386 -11.82 -32.22 -17.09
C LEU A 386 -11.80 -32.07 -18.61
N ARG A 387 -11.09 -31.05 -19.15
CA ARG A 387 -10.95 -30.86 -20.60
C ARG A 387 -10.04 -31.87 -21.28
N GLY A 388 -9.26 -32.63 -20.53
CA GLY A 388 -8.41 -33.69 -21.04
C GLY A 388 -9.27 -34.91 -21.40
N ASN A 389 -9.63 -35.08 -22.70
CA ASN A 389 -10.35 -36.24 -23.21
C ASN A 389 -9.70 -37.56 -22.79
N LEU A 390 -10.51 -38.53 -22.34
CA LEU A 390 -10.10 -39.90 -22.00
C LEU A 390 -9.34 -40.63 -23.13
N SER A 391 -9.59 -40.26 -24.40
CA SER A 391 -8.95 -40.83 -25.61
C SER A 391 -7.59 -40.16 -25.94
N GLY A 392 -7.22 -39.09 -25.29
CA GLY A 392 -5.99 -38.30 -25.58
C GLY A 392 -4.80 -38.63 -24.70
N SER A 393 -4.74 -39.78 -24.02
CA SER A 393 -3.62 -40.15 -23.12
C SER A 393 -2.25 -40.25 -23.80
N LEU A 394 -2.18 -40.19 -25.14
CA LEU A 394 -0.98 -40.19 -25.96
C LEU A 394 -0.53 -38.79 -26.41
N LYS A 395 -1.35 -37.75 -26.23
CA LYS A 395 -0.97 -36.35 -26.61
C LYS A 395 -0.71 -35.49 -25.39
N HIS A 396 0.50 -35.49 -24.90
CA HIS A 396 1.06 -34.66 -23.82
C HIS A 396 0.95 -33.12 -24.02
N GLN A 397 0.37 -32.65 -25.14
CA GLN A 397 0.47 -31.25 -25.57
C GLN A 397 -0.58 -30.29 -25.00
N ALA A 398 -1.73 -30.76 -24.48
CA ALA A 398 -2.83 -29.86 -24.08
C ALA A 398 -2.53 -29.03 -22.82
N ASN A 399 -1.86 -29.61 -21.82
CA ASN A 399 -1.57 -28.92 -20.54
C ASN A 399 -0.44 -27.88 -20.63
N TRP A 400 0.36 -27.90 -21.69
CA TRP A 400 1.48 -26.97 -21.88
C TRP A 400 1.02 -25.56 -22.23
N LYS A 401 -0.08 -25.44 -22.99
CA LYS A 401 -0.59 -24.12 -23.44
C LYS A 401 -1.12 -23.27 -22.29
N LEU A 402 -1.83 -23.84 -21.31
CA LEU A 402 -2.31 -23.09 -20.15
C LEU A 402 -1.15 -22.65 -19.27
N ARG A 403 -0.22 -23.55 -18.96
CA ARG A 403 0.98 -23.25 -18.19
C ARG A 403 1.78 -22.11 -18.82
N ASP A 404 2.04 -22.18 -20.11
CA ASP A 404 2.84 -21.16 -20.81
C ASP A 404 2.13 -19.79 -20.80
N ARG A 405 0.80 -19.77 -20.92
CA ARG A 405 -0.02 -18.56 -20.78
C ARG A 405 0.05 -17.99 -19.36
N LEU A 406 0.03 -18.83 -18.34
CA LEU A 406 0.13 -18.38 -16.93
C LEU A 406 1.51 -17.77 -16.65
N ILE A 407 2.59 -18.39 -17.13
CA ILE A 407 3.95 -17.82 -17.01
C ILE A 407 4.04 -16.48 -17.75
N ALA A 408 3.55 -16.43 -19.00
CA ALA A 408 3.56 -15.20 -19.77
C ALA A 408 2.78 -14.08 -19.06
N ALA A 409 1.60 -14.38 -18.51
CA ALA A 409 0.81 -13.43 -17.74
C ALA A 409 1.55 -12.96 -16.47
N GLN A 410 2.22 -13.89 -15.75
CA GLN A 410 3.02 -13.54 -14.57
C GLN A 410 4.16 -12.58 -14.90
N VAL A 411 4.91 -12.87 -15.96
CA VAL A 411 6.02 -12.02 -16.42
C VAL A 411 5.50 -10.66 -16.86
N ALA A 412 4.38 -10.61 -17.61
CA ALA A 412 3.78 -9.38 -18.07
C ALA A 412 3.31 -8.50 -16.90
N VAL A 413 2.60 -9.06 -15.95
CA VAL A 413 2.12 -8.33 -14.75
C VAL A 413 3.29 -7.84 -13.90
N SER A 414 4.31 -8.68 -13.70
CA SER A 414 5.51 -8.28 -12.94
C SER A 414 6.26 -7.16 -13.64
N LEU A 415 6.36 -7.19 -14.97
CA LEU A 415 6.96 -6.11 -15.75
C LEU A 415 6.21 -4.78 -15.54
N VAL A 416 4.88 -4.79 -15.62
CA VAL A 416 4.04 -3.60 -15.40
C VAL A 416 4.27 -3.00 -14.01
N LEU A 417 4.24 -3.83 -12.97
CA LEU A 417 4.42 -3.38 -11.58
C LEU A 417 5.84 -2.86 -11.32
N LEU A 418 6.86 -3.54 -11.85
CA LEU A 418 8.25 -3.13 -11.72
C LEU A 418 8.55 -1.84 -12.49
N VAL A 419 8.01 -1.67 -13.70
CA VAL A 419 8.16 -0.41 -14.46
C VAL A 419 7.51 0.73 -13.70
N GLY A 420 6.31 0.55 -13.17
CA GLY A 420 5.67 1.55 -12.31
C GLY A 420 6.54 1.93 -11.10
N ALA A 421 7.10 0.95 -10.40
CA ALA A 421 8.01 1.18 -9.28
C ALA A 421 9.30 1.92 -9.69
N ALA A 422 9.91 1.53 -10.81
CA ALA A 422 11.11 2.16 -11.33
C ALA A 422 10.86 3.62 -11.74
N LEU A 423 9.71 3.92 -12.35
CA LEU A 423 9.32 5.29 -12.72
C LEU A 423 9.16 6.18 -11.48
N PHE A 424 8.54 5.69 -10.39
CA PHE A 424 8.47 6.43 -9.13
C PHE A 424 9.86 6.66 -8.51
N ALA A 425 10.71 5.65 -8.48
CA ALA A 425 12.08 5.77 -7.97
C ALA A 425 12.91 6.77 -8.80
N ARG A 426 12.77 6.75 -10.13
CA ARG A 426 13.43 7.71 -11.03
C ARG A 426 12.91 9.12 -10.85
N THR A 427 11.61 9.29 -10.67
CA THR A 427 11.01 10.61 -10.39
C THR A 427 11.55 11.19 -9.09
N GLN A 428 11.60 10.39 -8.02
CA GLN A 428 12.21 10.81 -6.75
C GLN A 428 13.69 11.20 -6.93
N TYR A 429 14.47 10.37 -7.62
CA TYR A 429 15.88 10.66 -7.88
C TYR A 429 16.05 12.00 -8.63
N ARG A 430 15.23 12.27 -9.66
CA ARG A 430 15.28 13.52 -10.43
C ARG A 430 14.94 14.74 -9.58
N ILE A 431 13.92 14.64 -8.71
CA ILE A 431 13.54 15.73 -7.80
C ILE A 431 14.71 16.07 -6.86
N LEU A 432 15.29 15.06 -6.23
CA LEU A 432 16.44 15.27 -5.31
C LEU A 432 17.68 15.78 -6.04
N ALA A 433 17.99 15.25 -7.21
CA ALA A 433 19.12 15.70 -8.03
C ALA A 433 18.96 17.16 -8.50
N ALA A 434 17.74 17.57 -8.87
CA ALA A 434 17.45 18.97 -9.22
C ALA A 434 17.67 19.91 -8.02
N GLY A 435 17.31 19.51 -6.80
CA GLY A 435 17.53 20.29 -5.58
C GLY A 435 19.01 20.41 -5.18
N GLN A 436 19.88 19.51 -5.62
CA GLN A 436 21.30 19.53 -5.30
C GLN A 436 22.12 20.47 -6.19
N THR A 437 21.54 21.02 -7.24
CA THR A 437 22.25 21.96 -8.13
C THR A 437 22.60 23.24 -7.39
N SER A 438 23.74 23.86 -7.73
CA SER A 438 24.13 25.15 -7.19
C SER A 438 23.05 26.21 -7.48
N GLU A 439 22.47 26.18 -8.65
CA GLU A 439 21.39 27.07 -9.05
C GLU A 439 20.15 26.95 -8.15
N ALA A 440 19.72 25.73 -7.79
CA ALA A 440 18.57 25.52 -6.90
C ALA A 440 18.76 26.09 -5.50
N ARG A 441 20.00 26.20 -5.02
CA ARG A 441 20.34 26.78 -3.72
C ARG A 441 20.31 28.30 -3.72
N HIS A 442 20.52 28.92 -4.89
CA HIS A 442 20.61 30.38 -5.07
C HIS A 442 19.35 30.95 -5.78
N VAL A 443 18.29 30.17 -5.94
CA VAL A 443 17.02 30.66 -6.47
C VAL A 443 15.94 30.49 -5.41
N MET A 444 15.30 31.59 -5.05
CA MET A 444 14.18 31.65 -4.12
C MET A 444 12.87 31.69 -4.88
N SER A 445 11.93 30.89 -4.44
CA SER A 445 10.57 30.78 -5.01
C SER A 445 9.56 31.42 -4.07
N VAL A 446 8.69 32.24 -4.62
CA VAL A 446 7.59 32.86 -3.90
C VAL A 446 6.31 32.76 -4.74
N GLN A 447 5.25 32.15 -4.22
CA GLN A 447 3.98 32.06 -4.92
C GLN A 447 3.23 33.39 -4.89
N LEU A 448 3.07 34.02 -6.05
CA LEU A 448 2.36 35.28 -6.24
C LEU A 448 1.42 35.20 -7.43
N SER A 449 0.32 35.96 -7.40
CA SER A 449 -0.48 36.15 -8.60
C SER A 449 0.27 36.98 -9.66
N ARG A 450 -0.04 36.78 -10.95
CA ARG A 450 0.61 37.53 -12.04
C ARG A 450 0.45 39.03 -11.87
N ALA A 451 -0.72 39.49 -11.43
CA ALA A 451 -0.97 40.89 -11.15
C ALA A 451 -0.03 41.45 -10.05
N ASN A 452 0.26 40.67 -9.02
CA ASN A 452 1.19 41.06 -7.96
C ASN A 452 2.64 41.04 -8.44
N TYR A 453 3.00 40.14 -9.35
CA TYR A 453 4.35 40.04 -9.88
C TYR A 453 4.74 41.31 -10.66
N GLU A 454 3.87 41.81 -11.55
CA GLU A 454 4.23 42.90 -12.45
C GLU A 454 4.71 44.17 -11.72
N TRP A 455 4.12 44.47 -10.57
CA TRP A 455 4.52 45.64 -9.79
C TRP A 455 5.50 45.35 -8.66
N LEU A 456 5.60 44.08 -8.17
CA LEU A 456 6.53 43.69 -7.14
C LEU A 456 7.93 43.31 -7.67
N ALA A 457 8.02 42.76 -8.88
CA ALA A 457 9.29 42.30 -9.43
C ALA A 457 10.40 43.39 -9.46
N PRO A 458 10.14 44.65 -9.83
CA PRO A 458 11.11 45.68 -9.77
C PRO A 458 11.61 45.97 -8.33
N GLN A 459 10.71 45.89 -7.36
CA GLN A 459 11.02 46.15 -5.94
C GLN A 459 11.79 44.98 -5.31
N VAL A 460 11.46 43.75 -5.65
CA VAL A 460 12.24 42.58 -5.22
C VAL A 460 13.64 42.60 -5.84
N ARG A 461 13.76 43.02 -7.12
CA ARG A 461 15.06 43.17 -7.78
C ARG A 461 15.93 44.24 -7.14
N ALA A 462 15.35 45.25 -6.51
CA ALA A 462 16.05 46.30 -5.83
C ALA A 462 16.58 45.91 -4.42
N LEU A 463 16.20 44.74 -3.92
CA LEU A 463 16.74 44.24 -2.64
C LEU A 463 18.21 43.88 -2.77
N PRO A 464 19.03 44.14 -1.71
CA PRO A 464 20.45 43.81 -1.71
C PRO A 464 20.67 42.30 -1.94
N GLY A 465 21.62 41.96 -2.82
CA GLY A 465 22.00 40.58 -3.10
C GLY A 465 21.08 39.84 -4.05
N ILE A 466 20.08 40.48 -4.66
CA ILE A 466 19.21 39.88 -5.72
C ILE A 466 19.75 40.27 -7.09
N GLY A 467 20.17 39.26 -7.87
CA GLY A 467 20.69 39.43 -9.24
C GLY A 467 19.61 39.48 -10.32
N SER A 468 18.63 38.55 -10.29
CA SER A 468 17.56 38.53 -11.28
C SER A 468 16.23 38.05 -10.67
N VAL A 469 15.14 38.50 -11.29
CA VAL A 469 13.77 38.11 -10.90
C VAL A 469 13.01 37.71 -12.15
N GLU A 470 12.45 36.51 -12.14
CA GLU A 470 11.68 35.92 -13.25
C GLU A 470 10.31 35.44 -12.77
N PHE A 471 9.35 35.42 -13.68
CA PHE A 471 8.04 34.85 -13.43
C PHE A 471 7.90 33.48 -14.10
N SER A 472 7.57 32.47 -13.33
CA SER A 472 7.25 31.13 -13.84
C SER A 472 5.75 30.88 -13.75
N ASP A 473 5.11 30.67 -14.89
CA ASP A 473 3.69 30.34 -14.96
C ASP A 473 3.45 28.81 -14.76
N VAL A 474 4.54 28.02 -14.78
CA VAL A 474 4.49 26.56 -14.72
C VAL A 474 3.91 26.05 -13.39
N SER A 475 4.07 26.80 -12.31
CA SER A 475 3.56 26.45 -10.97
C SER A 475 2.72 27.56 -10.36
N ARG A 476 1.54 27.81 -10.92
CA ARG A 476 0.49 28.71 -10.36
C ARG A 476 0.91 30.16 -10.12
N GLY A 477 1.81 30.70 -10.95
CA GLY A 477 2.32 32.05 -10.78
C GLY A 477 3.36 32.11 -9.65
N THR A 478 4.61 31.86 -9.98
CA THR A 478 5.71 31.86 -9.02
C THR A 478 6.74 32.91 -9.44
N LEU A 479 7.09 33.79 -8.53
CA LEU A 479 8.25 34.67 -8.65
C LEU A 479 9.49 33.87 -8.29
N LEU A 480 10.46 33.83 -9.18
CA LEU A 480 11.77 33.23 -8.95
C LEU A 480 12.80 34.36 -8.82
N ALA A 481 13.43 34.48 -7.67
CA ALA A 481 14.47 35.46 -7.41
C ALA A 481 15.82 34.75 -7.25
N ARG A 482 16.78 35.06 -8.13
CA ARG A 482 18.17 34.58 -7.99
C ARG A 482 18.90 35.52 -7.02
N PHE A 483 19.58 34.97 -6.04
CA PHE A 483 20.28 35.71 -5.01
C PHE A 483 21.72 35.17 -4.78
N ASP A 484 22.62 36.05 -4.34
CA ASP A 484 24.01 35.70 -4.01
C ASP A 484 24.31 35.89 -2.52
N ALA A 485 23.32 36.32 -1.72
CA ALA A 485 23.41 36.55 -0.27
C ALA A 485 22.99 35.30 0.53
N ASP A 486 22.89 35.41 1.85
CA ASP A 486 22.35 34.36 2.70
C ASP A 486 20.86 34.12 2.43
N ALA A 487 20.49 32.86 2.29
CA ALA A 487 19.10 32.44 1.93
C ALA A 487 18.08 32.86 3.00
N ALA A 488 18.45 32.83 4.29
CA ALA A 488 17.53 33.18 5.37
C ALA A 488 17.33 34.69 5.45
N GLU A 489 18.37 35.48 5.19
CA GLU A 489 18.32 36.92 5.12
C GLU A 489 17.50 37.39 3.92
N THR A 490 17.75 36.84 2.74
CA THR A 490 17.00 37.10 1.52
C THR A 490 15.50 36.76 1.69
N ALA A 491 15.17 35.59 2.29
CA ALA A 491 13.82 35.23 2.59
C ALA A 491 13.10 36.19 3.53
N ARG A 492 13.84 36.72 4.52
CA ARG A 492 13.31 37.72 5.45
C ARG A 492 13.03 39.03 4.74
N ALA A 493 14.00 39.54 3.97
CA ALA A 493 13.87 40.80 3.23
C ALA A 493 12.69 40.74 2.22
N ILE A 494 12.54 39.66 1.47
CA ILE A 494 11.43 39.50 0.56
C ILE A 494 10.10 39.47 1.34
N ARG A 495 10.04 38.76 2.48
CA ARG A 495 8.84 38.69 3.31
C ARG A 495 8.46 40.07 3.87
N GLU A 496 9.41 40.83 4.39
CA GLU A 496 9.17 42.17 4.92
C GLU A 496 8.65 43.10 3.82
N LEU A 497 9.25 43.05 2.63
CA LEU A 497 8.75 43.79 1.46
C LEU A 497 7.31 43.43 1.12
N LEU A 498 6.98 42.14 1.01
CA LEU A 498 5.63 41.68 0.69
C LEU A 498 4.63 42.13 1.76
N THR A 499 4.99 41.98 3.04
CA THR A 499 4.13 42.37 4.17
C THR A 499 3.90 43.90 4.21
N SER A 500 4.94 44.71 3.98
CA SER A 500 4.84 46.17 3.96
C SER A 500 3.92 46.67 2.83
N ARG A 501 3.76 45.89 1.77
CA ARG A 501 2.90 46.19 0.61
C ARG A 501 1.51 45.55 0.72
N GLY A 502 1.23 44.86 1.83
CA GLY A 502 -0.09 44.21 2.03
C GLY A 502 -0.28 42.96 1.15
N VAL A 503 0.81 42.44 0.59
CA VAL A 503 0.81 41.18 -0.17
C VAL A 503 1.27 40.06 0.75
N GLU A 504 0.40 39.14 1.04
CA GLU A 504 0.78 37.94 1.77
C GLU A 504 1.10 36.83 0.75
N PRO A 505 2.34 36.31 0.79
CA PRO A 505 2.67 35.14 0.00
C PRO A 505 1.84 33.95 0.50
N ARG A 506 1.32 33.14 -0.42
CA ARG A 506 0.61 31.90 -0.07
C ARG A 506 1.47 30.94 0.74
N ASP A 507 2.76 30.88 0.39
CA ASP A 507 3.78 30.08 1.05
C ASP A 507 4.95 31.01 1.44
N LEU A 508 5.70 30.60 2.46
CA LEU A 508 6.91 31.32 2.85
C LEU A 508 7.95 31.27 1.70
N PRO A 509 8.71 32.37 1.45
CA PRO A 509 9.82 32.33 0.52
C PRO A 509 10.78 31.19 0.86
N ALA A 510 11.02 30.28 -0.08
CA ALA A 510 11.87 29.12 0.10
C ALA A 510 12.76 28.90 -1.12
N THR A 511 13.98 28.38 -0.91
CA THR A 511 14.86 28.04 -2.02
C THR A 511 14.29 26.86 -2.81
N LEU A 512 14.61 26.79 -4.11
CA LEU A 512 14.23 25.63 -4.91
C LEU A 512 14.82 24.33 -4.35
N ALA A 513 15.99 24.39 -3.70
CA ALA A 513 16.57 23.24 -3.00
C ALA A 513 15.68 22.75 -1.84
N THR A 514 15.20 23.68 -0.98
CA THR A 514 14.28 23.33 0.12
C THR A 514 12.96 22.74 -0.40
N ILE A 515 12.40 23.32 -1.46
CA ILE A 515 11.18 22.82 -2.08
C ILE A 515 11.38 21.42 -2.69
N ALA A 516 12.55 21.21 -3.33
CA ALA A 516 12.91 19.90 -3.86
C ALA A 516 13.08 18.84 -2.77
N ASP A 517 13.70 19.19 -1.65
CA ASP A 517 13.87 18.29 -0.51
C ASP A 517 12.52 17.93 0.14
N GLU A 518 11.64 18.91 0.36
CA GLU A 518 10.28 18.64 0.89
C GLU A 518 9.46 17.78 -0.07
N THR A 519 9.49 18.11 -1.36
CA THR A 519 8.78 17.35 -2.39
C THR A 519 9.35 15.96 -2.52
N GLY A 520 10.69 15.83 -2.54
CA GLY A 520 11.40 14.54 -2.58
C GLY A 520 11.09 13.67 -1.36
N ASN A 521 10.99 14.24 -0.17
CA ASN A 521 10.62 13.52 1.05
C ASN A 521 9.17 13.00 1.00
N ARG A 522 8.23 13.78 0.46
CA ARG A 522 6.85 13.32 0.23
C ARG A 522 6.81 12.18 -0.79
N PHE A 523 7.58 12.31 -1.88
CA PHE A 523 7.69 11.29 -2.93
C PHE A 523 8.40 10.02 -2.46
N ARG A 524 9.32 10.11 -1.48
CA ARG A 524 10.04 8.96 -0.92
C ARG A 524 9.07 7.88 -0.43
N SER A 525 8.04 8.27 0.31
CA SER A 525 7.04 7.32 0.83
C SER A 525 6.31 6.60 -0.30
N VAL A 526 5.87 7.33 -1.34
CA VAL A 526 5.19 6.75 -2.50
C VAL A 526 6.12 5.82 -3.27
N ALA A 527 7.36 6.25 -3.51
CA ALA A 527 8.37 5.46 -4.20
C ALA A 527 8.74 4.19 -3.43
N SER A 528 8.84 4.26 -2.09
CA SER A 528 9.12 3.09 -1.24
C SER A 528 7.99 2.07 -1.29
N VAL A 529 6.73 2.51 -1.23
CA VAL A 529 5.56 1.62 -1.36
C VAL A 529 5.53 0.99 -2.75
N ALA A 530 5.74 1.77 -3.82
CA ALA A 530 5.79 1.26 -5.19
C ALA A 530 6.93 0.24 -5.38
N LEU A 531 8.10 0.50 -4.80
CA LEU A 531 9.25 -0.40 -4.84
C LEU A 531 8.96 -1.73 -4.11
N LEU A 532 8.34 -1.66 -2.93
CA LEU A 532 7.92 -2.86 -2.20
C LEU A 532 6.94 -3.70 -3.01
N LEU A 533 5.96 -3.07 -3.67
CA LEU A 533 5.00 -3.76 -4.55
C LEU A 533 5.73 -4.40 -5.75
N GLY A 534 6.62 -3.67 -6.42
CA GLY A 534 7.41 -4.17 -7.54
C GLY A 534 8.29 -5.35 -7.16
N LEU A 535 9.03 -5.25 -6.05
CA LEU A 535 9.86 -6.35 -5.53
C LEU A 535 9.02 -7.56 -5.12
N SER A 536 7.86 -7.35 -4.51
CA SER A 536 6.92 -8.43 -4.17
C SER A 536 6.44 -9.16 -5.43
N ALA A 537 6.12 -8.41 -6.49
CA ALA A 537 5.74 -8.98 -7.78
C ALA A 537 6.89 -9.78 -8.41
N LEU A 538 8.13 -9.29 -8.33
CA LEU A 538 9.30 -9.99 -8.82
C LEU A 538 9.53 -11.31 -8.07
N VAL A 539 9.46 -11.28 -6.73
CA VAL A 539 9.62 -12.48 -5.89
C VAL A 539 8.55 -13.52 -6.23
N LEU A 540 7.28 -13.08 -6.34
CA LEU A 540 6.18 -13.97 -6.72
C LEU A 540 6.38 -14.55 -8.13
N ALA A 541 6.87 -13.76 -9.09
CA ALA A 541 7.15 -14.25 -10.43
C ALA A 541 8.28 -15.27 -10.43
N VAL A 542 9.36 -15.04 -9.70
CA VAL A 542 10.48 -15.97 -9.56
C VAL A 542 10.01 -17.30 -8.95
N ILE A 543 9.23 -17.23 -7.87
CA ILE A 543 8.65 -18.42 -7.22
C ILE A 543 7.76 -19.19 -8.20
N GLY A 544 6.92 -18.49 -8.97
CA GLY A 544 6.03 -19.08 -9.95
C GLY A 544 6.79 -19.77 -11.09
N VAL A 545 7.74 -19.09 -11.69
CA VAL A 545 8.60 -19.66 -12.76
C VAL A 545 9.38 -20.86 -12.24
N TYR A 546 10.00 -20.73 -11.06
CA TYR A 546 10.72 -21.84 -10.42
C TYR A 546 9.82 -23.05 -10.18
N GLY A 547 8.62 -22.84 -9.57
CA GLY A 547 7.67 -23.90 -9.28
C GLY A 547 7.22 -24.66 -10.55
N VAL A 548 6.96 -23.92 -11.61
CA VAL A 548 6.58 -24.50 -12.92
C VAL A 548 7.71 -25.34 -13.52
N ILE A 549 8.93 -24.84 -13.48
CA ILE A 549 10.09 -25.55 -14.06
C ILE A 549 10.42 -26.79 -13.24
N ALA A 550 10.46 -26.69 -11.91
CA ALA A 550 10.68 -27.82 -11.03
C ALA A 550 9.65 -28.95 -11.28
N PHE A 551 8.39 -28.55 -11.47
CA PHE A 551 7.32 -29.49 -11.83
C PHE A 551 7.52 -30.11 -13.22
N ALA A 552 7.87 -29.30 -14.22
CA ALA A 552 8.13 -29.82 -15.59
C ALA A 552 9.27 -30.82 -15.63
N VAL A 553 10.34 -30.57 -14.86
CA VAL A 553 11.48 -31.50 -14.71
C VAL A 553 11.01 -32.79 -14.04
N ASN A 554 10.24 -32.71 -12.94
CA ASN A 554 9.73 -33.88 -12.23
C ASN A 554 8.85 -34.79 -13.12
N LEU A 555 8.03 -34.22 -14.01
CA LEU A 555 7.22 -35.00 -14.95
C LEU A 555 8.06 -35.72 -16.02
N ARG A 556 9.26 -35.21 -16.32
CA ARG A 556 10.15 -35.76 -17.36
C ARG A 556 11.32 -36.53 -16.79
N LEU A 557 11.35 -36.84 -15.50
CA LEU A 557 12.47 -37.54 -14.88
C LEU A 557 12.82 -38.86 -15.59
N LYS A 558 11.82 -39.65 -16.00
CA LYS A 558 12.05 -40.91 -16.76
C LYS A 558 12.65 -40.63 -18.14
N GLU A 559 12.16 -39.63 -18.86
CA GLU A 559 12.69 -39.22 -20.18
C GLU A 559 14.14 -38.70 -20.05
N ILE A 560 14.37 -37.87 -19.04
CA ILE A 560 15.70 -37.36 -18.71
C ILE A 560 16.67 -38.51 -18.37
N GLY A 561 16.20 -39.46 -17.53
CA GLY A 561 16.99 -40.64 -17.19
C GLY A 561 17.35 -41.50 -18.42
N ILE A 562 16.41 -41.72 -19.34
CA ILE A 562 16.67 -42.46 -20.59
C ILE A 562 17.69 -41.70 -21.48
N ARG A 563 17.57 -40.38 -21.62
CA ARG A 563 18.49 -39.55 -22.41
C ARG A 563 19.91 -39.56 -21.82
N LEU A 564 20.02 -39.49 -20.46
CA LEU A 564 21.31 -39.62 -19.77
C LEU A 564 21.95 -41.01 -20.03
N ALA A 565 21.14 -42.08 -19.96
CA ALA A 565 21.60 -43.42 -20.25
C ALA A 565 22.06 -43.62 -21.72
N LEU A 566 21.46 -42.82 -22.64
CA LEU A 566 21.85 -42.80 -24.07
C LEU A 566 23.00 -41.84 -24.38
N GLY A 567 23.66 -41.23 -23.34
CA GLY A 567 24.85 -40.40 -23.50
C GLY A 567 24.62 -38.90 -23.65
N ALA A 568 23.40 -38.38 -23.42
CA ALA A 568 23.17 -36.93 -23.40
C ALA A 568 23.97 -36.26 -22.29
N THR A 569 24.57 -35.11 -22.57
CA THR A 569 25.31 -34.32 -21.58
C THR A 569 24.35 -33.56 -20.64
N ARG A 570 24.85 -33.18 -19.48
CA ARG A 570 24.11 -32.30 -18.54
C ARG A 570 23.71 -30.99 -19.20
N ALA A 571 24.57 -30.43 -20.02
CA ALA A 571 24.32 -29.18 -20.75
C ALA A 571 23.13 -29.30 -21.72
N ASP A 572 23.00 -30.43 -22.42
CA ASP A 572 21.90 -30.68 -23.37
C ASP A 572 20.55 -30.71 -22.66
N ILE A 573 20.48 -31.30 -21.45
CA ILE A 573 19.27 -31.37 -20.64
C ILE A 573 18.91 -29.98 -20.14
N VAL A 574 19.87 -29.23 -19.56
CA VAL A 574 19.65 -27.86 -19.08
C VAL A 574 19.22 -26.97 -20.27
N ARG A 575 19.85 -27.05 -21.41
CA ARG A 575 19.47 -26.30 -22.63
C ARG A 575 18.03 -26.60 -23.05
N THR A 576 17.63 -27.85 -23.04
CA THR A 576 16.25 -28.27 -23.38
C THR A 576 15.21 -27.72 -22.39
N VAL A 577 15.51 -27.76 -21.09
CA VAL A 577 14.63 -27.22 -20.04
C VAL A 577 14.54 -25.70 -20.15
N VAL A 578 15.66 -25.01 -20.26
CA VAL A 578 15.74 -23.54 -20.38
C VAL A 578 15.02 -23.06 -21.64
N SER A 579 15.23 -23.68 -22.79
CA SER A 579 14.59 -23.30 -24.06
C SER A 579 13.05 -23.46 -23.99
N SER A 580 12.58 -24.50 -23.30
CA SER A 580 11.13 -24.70 -23.12
C SER A 580 10.49 -23.64 -22.22
N ALA A 581 11.22 -23.11 -21.23
CA ALA A 581 10.75 -22.08 -20.32
C ALA A 581 10.98 -20.65 -20.89
N ALA A 582 11.94 -20.46 -21.77
CA ALA A 582 12.23 -19.15 -22.37
C ALA A 582 11.07 -18.62 -23.23
N ARG A 583 10.38 -19.50 -23.97
CA ARG A 583 9.25 -19.11 -24.84
C ARG A 583 8.15 -18.34 -24.11
N PRO A 584 7.55 -18.85 -23.00
CA PRO A 584 6.52 -18.11 -22.27
C PRO A 584 7.07 -16.84 -21.60
N VAL A 585 8.34 -16.81 -21.17
CA VAL A 585 8.97 -15.60 -20.62
C VAL A 585 9.10 -14.51 -21.69
N VAL A 586 9.59 -14.86 -22.89
CA VAL A 586 9.65 -13.92 -24.02
C VAL A 586 8.24 -13.44 -24.40
N GLY A 587 7.25 -14.36 -24.47
CA GLY A 587 5.85 -13.99 -24.70
C GLY A 587 5.33 -13.02 -23.65
N GLY A 588 5.65 -13.21 -22.38
CA GLY A 588 5.31 -12.31 -21.28
C GLY A 588 5.97 -10.94 -21.40
N LEU A 589 7.23 -10.87 -21.83
CA LEU A 589 7.90 -9.59 -22.10
C LEU A 589 7.25 -8.86 -23.26
N VAL A 590 6.99 -9.55 -24.39
CA VAL A 590 6.36 -8.97 -25.59
C VAL A 590 4.98 -8.41 -25.30
N CYS A 591 4.16 -9.10 -24.52
CA CYS A 591 2.83 -8.61 -24.10
C CYS A 591 2.91 -7.58 -22.96
N GLY A 592 3.86 -7.73 -22.06
CA GLY A 592 4.02 -6.87 -20.90
C GLY A 592 4.54 -5.48 -21.21
N PHE A 593 5.40 -5.33 -22.20
CA PHE A 593 5.95 -4.04 -22.60
C PHE A 593 4.87 -3.04 -23.06
N PRO A 594 3.97 -3.36 -24.00
CA PRO A 594 2.89 -2.47 -24.38
C PRO A 594 1.95 -2.13 -23.19
N LEU A 595 1.67 -3.13 -22.34
CA LEU A 595 0.86 -2.91 -21.13
C LEU A 595 1.56 -1.99 -20.13
N ALA A 596 2.86 -2.13 -19.94
CA ALA A 596 3.65 -1.25 -19.07
C ALA A 596 3.70 0.19 -19.61
N ILE A 597 3.84 0.37 -20.92
CA ILE A 597 3.76 1.68 -21.57
C ILE A 597 2.38 2.30 -21.38
N ALA A 598 1.32 1.55 -21.65
CA ALA A 598 -0.07 2.04 -21.44
C ALA A 598 -0.32 2.41 -19.97
N GLY A 599 0.13 1.58 -19.03
CA GLY A 599 0.05 1.87 -17.60
C GLY A 599 0.85 3.12 -17.19
N ALA A 600 2.04 3.32 -17.76
CA ALA A 600 2.86 4.50 -17.51
C ALA A 600 2.22 5.79 -18.05
N ILE A 601 1.60 5.73 -19.22
CA ILE A 601 0.85 6.87 -19.81
C ILE A 601 -0.38 7.18 -18.95
N ALA A 602 -1.14 6.17 -18.55
CA ALA A 602 -2.30 6.35 -17.67
C ALA A 602 -1.89 6.96 -16.30
N LEU A 603 -0.76 6.51 -15.75
CA LEU A 603 -0.21 7.06 -14.51
C LEU A 603 0.25 8.51 -14.69
N GLN A 604 0.90 8.84 -15.81
CA GLN A 604 1.28 10.23 -16.13
C GLN A 604 0.07 11.14 -16.21
N GLU A 605 -1.00 10.71 -16.87
CA GLU A 605 -2.24 11.52 -16.96
C GLU A 605 -2.90 11.67 -15.58
N ALA A 606 -2.97 10.61 -14.79
CA ALA A 606 -3.46 10.67 -13.41
C ALA A 606 -2.66 11.65 -12.54
N MET A 607 -1.34 11.74 -12.77
CA MET A 607 -0.43 12.61 -12.03
C MET A 607 -0.20 13.98 -12.70
N ARG A 608 -0.84 14.30 -13.81
CA ARG A 608 -0.63 15.56 -14.55
C ARG A 608 -0.82 16.82 -13.70
N LYS A 609 -1.69 16.76 -12.69
CA LYS A 609 -1.93 17.85 -11.74
C LYS A 609 -1.03 17.80 -10.50
N SER A 610 -0.13 16.82 -10.41
CA SER A 610 0.86 16.71 -9.32
C SER A 610 1.98 17.73 -9.52
N PRO A 611 2.52 18.33 -8.46
CA PRO A 611 3.67 19.24 -8.57
C PRO A 611 4.97 18.53 -8.98
N ALA A 612 5.00 17.19 -8.98
CA ALA A 612 6.18 16.43 -9.35
C ALA A 612 6.20 16.10 -10.84
N PRO A 613 7.32 16.30 -11.54
CA PRO A 613 7.47 16.00 -12.96
C PRO A 613 7.54 14.48 -13.17
N PHE A 614 6.40 13.85 -13.41
CA PHE A 614 6.32 12.44 -13.75
C PHE A 614 6.44 12.24 -15.27
N THR A 615 7.42 11.43 -15.70
CA THR A 615 7.66 11.13 -17.12
C THR A 615 7.37 9.66 -17.37
N ALA A 616 6.37 9.35 -18.19
CA ALA A 616 5.99 7.98 -18.53
C ALA A 616 7.05 7.23 -19.35
N MET A 617 7.75 7.94 -20.24
CA MET A 617 8.75 7.38 -21.15
C MET A 617 10.17 7.64 -20.63
N ASP A 618 10.60 6.88 -19.60
CA ASP A 618 11.99 6.89 -19.14
C ASP A 618 12.71 5.61 -19.62
N PRO A 619 13.60 5.70 -20.64
CA PRO A 619 14.27 4.52 -21.20
C PRO A 619 15.07 3.74 -20.14
N VAL A 620 15.67 4.45 -19.16
CA VAL A 620 16.46 3.82 -18.10
C VAL A 620 15.59 2.92 -17.22
N ALA A 621 14.38 3.36 -16.87
CA ALA A 621 13.44 2.55 -16.10
C ALA A 621 13.04 1.29 -16.87
N PHE A 622 12.70 1.40 -18.15
CA PHE A 622 12.29 0.24 -18.96
C PHE A 622 13.41 -0.75 -19.19
N ILE A 623 14.62 -0.29 -19.55
CA ILE A 623 15.77 -1.16 -19.83
C ILE A 623 16.23 -1.86 -18.55
N SER A 624 16.36 -1.14 -17.44
CA SER A 624 16.79 -1.73 -16.17
C SER A 624 15.82 -2.79 -15.66
N VAL A 625 14.51 -2.54 -15.76
CA VAL A 625 13.47 -3.49 -15.36
C VAL A 625 13.46 -4.72 -16.28
N ALA A 626 13.55 -4.53 -17.60
CA ALA A 626 13.64 -5.64 -18.54
C ALA A 626 14.85 -6.54 -18.25
N GLY A 627 16.03 -5.93 -18.02
CA GLY A 627 17.24 -6.65 -17.63
C GLY A 627 17.06 -7.42 -16.31
N LEU A 628 16.45 -6.79 -15.30
CA LEU A 628 16.17 -7.42 -14.00
C LEU A 628 15.24 -8.62 -14.12
N VAL A 629 14.15 -8.50 -14.89
CA VAL A 629 13.19 -9.59 -15.11
C VAL A 629 13.85 -10.76 -15.86
N VAL A 630 14.65 -10.46 -16.88
CA VAL A 630 15.40 -11.49 -17.62
C VAL A 630 16.40 -12.20 -16.70
N MET A 631 17.19 -11.46 -15.92
CA MET A 631 18.14 -12.06 -14.97
C MET A 631 17.43 -12.94 -13.94
N ALA A 632 16.34 -12.46 -13.36
CA ALA A 632 15.54 -13.20 -12.39
C ALA A 632 14.95 -14.49 -12.99
N ALA A 633 14.43 -14.42 -14.22
CA ALA A 633 13.92 -15.57 -14.94
C ALA A 633 15.04 -16.61 -15.23
N VAL A 634 16.20 -16.16 -15.70
CA VAL A 634 17.36 -17.03 -15.93
C VAL A 634 17.82 -17.70 -14.64
N ALA A 635 17.94 -16.95 -13.53
CA ALA A 635 18.29 -17.49 -12.22
C ALA A 635 17.30 -18.55 -11.73
N ALA A 636 15.98 -18.30 -11.94
CA ALA A 636 14.93 -19.26 -11.61
C ALA A 636 14.98 -20.53 -12.46
N MET A 637 15.50 -20.47 -13.69
CA MET A 637 15.61 -21.60 -14.60
C MET A 637 16.83 -22.50 -14.32
N ILE A 638 17.95 -21.93 -13.90
CA ILE A 638 19.22 -22.67 -13.73
C ILE A 638 19.15 -23.62 -12.55
N ARG A 639 18.60 -23.21 -11.41
CA ARG A 639 18.56 -24.02 -10.17
C ARG A 639 17.81 -25.36 -10.33
N PRO A 640 16.58 -25.42 -10.88
CA PRO A 640 15.88 -26.71 -11.05
C PRO A 640 16.55 -27.61 -12.10
N GLY A 641 17.14 -27.02 -13.15
CA GLY A 641 17.88 -27.74 -14.18
C GLY A 641 19.12 -28.43 -13.61
N GLY A 642 19.83 -27.79 -12.69
CA GLY A 642 21.00 -28.34 -12.01
C GLY A 642 20.66 -29.44 -10.99
N ALA A 643 19.60 -29.24 -10.17
CA ALA A 643 19.19 -30.19 -9.14
C ALA A 643 18.67 -31.52 -9.72
N GLY A 644 18.03 -31.53 -10.88
CA GLY A 644 17.59 -32.73 -11.58
C GLY A 644 18.74 -33.60 -12.13
N VAL A 645 19.93 -33.03 -12.20
CA VAL A 645 21.13 -33.68 -12.79
C VAL A 645 22.15 -34.10 -11.73
N THR A 646 22.21 -33.43 -10.58
CA THR A 646 23.13 -33.75 -9.47
C THR A 646 22.67 -34.93 -8.65
N ASN A 647 21.35 -35.18 -8.58
CA ASN A 647 20.81 -36.37 -7.95
C ASN A 647 20.59 -37.43 -9.04
N GLY A 648 21.62 -38.20 -9.34
CA GLY A 648 21.50 -39.41 -10.17
C GLY A 648 20.44 -40.37 -9.58
N PRO A 649 20.07 -41.46 -10.27
CA PRO A 649 19.03 -42.38 -9.82
C PRO A 649 19.17 -42.85 -8.37
N ASP A 650 20.37 -42.85 -7.84
CA ASP A 650 20.68 -43.23 -6.44
C ASP A 650 20.41 -42.11 -5.42
N GLY A 651 20.50 -40.84 -5.77
CA GLY A 651 20.28 -39.72 -4.86
C GLY A 651 18.79 -39.47 -4.53
N TYR A 652 17.87 -39.83 -5.42
CA TYR A 652 16.42 -39.74 -5.19
C TYR A 652 15.88 -40.87 -4.32
N VAL A 653 16.62 -41.96 -4.17
CA VAL A 653 16.28 -43.08 -3.25
C VAL A 653 16.62 -42.71 -1.81
N ALA A 654 17.61 -41.85 -1.58
CA ALA A 654 18.06 -41.40 -0.25
C ALA A 654 17.29 -40.19 0.31
N GLY A 655 16.69 -39.35 -0.57
CA GLY A 655 15.91 -38.18 -0.18
C GLY A 655 14.42 -38.49 -0.07
N GLY A 656 14.03 -39.08 1.02
CA GLY A 656 12.70 -39.33 1.61
C GLY A 656 11.43 -38.85 0.89
N VAL A 657 11.15 -39.32 -0.32
CA VAL A 657 9.78 -39.46 -0.76
C VAL A 657 9.31 -40.84 -0.26
N ASN A 658 8.66 -40.85 0.89
CA ASN A 658 7.86 -41.99 1.35
C ASN A 658 6.80 -42.30 0.29
N THR A 659 7.18 -43.05 -0.73
CA THR A 659 6.22 -43.70 -1.61
C THR A 659 5.63 -44.89 -0.82
N PRO A 660 4.29 -45.04 -0.75
CA PRO A 660 3.60 -46.12 -0.05
C PRO A 660 3.93 -47.52 -0.57
N TRP A 661 4.77 -47.65 -1.60
CA TRP A 661 5.12 -48.91 -2.28
C TRP A 661 6.27 -49.67 -1.64
N LYS A 662 6.99 -49.13 -0.62
CA LYS A 662 8.03 -49.87 0.08
C LYS A 662 7.53 -50.76 1.23
N GLN A 663 6.24 -50.80 1.52
CA GLN A 663 5.69 -51.67 2.56
C GLN A 663 5.03 -52.94 2.02
N GLY A 664 5.21 -53.34 0.77
CA GLY A 664 4.51 -54.49 0.15
C GLY A 664 5.37 -55.58 -0.44
N ILE A 665 6.69 -55.39 -0.63
CA ILE A 665 7.56 -56.45 -1.18
C ILE A 665 8.85 -56.49 -0.38
N SER A 666 8.73 -56.85 0.89
CA SER A 666 9.75 -57.62 1.57
C SER A 666 9.57 -59.06 1.08
N TYR A 667 10.17 -59.40 -0.05
CA TYR A 667 10.47 -60.78 -0.34
C TYR A 667 11.39 -61.23 0.81
N ARG A 668 10.80 -61.92 1.82
CA ARG A 668 11.56 -62.88 2.64
C ARG A 668 12.24 -63.77 1.64
N GLN A 669 13.51 -63.60 1.37
CA GLN A 669 14.39 -64.70 1.04
C GLN A 669 14.29 -65.64 2.25
N ARG A 670 13.30 -66.54 2.24
CA ARG A 670 13.40 -67.78 3.02
C ARG A 670 14.65 -68.43 2.46
N ARG A 671 15.72 -68.41 3.25
CA ARG A 671 16.78 -69.39 3.10
C ARG A 671 16.09 -70.72 3.04
N GLN A 672 16.13 -71.39 1.87
CA GLN A 672 15.79 -72.77 1.78
C GLN A 672 16.72 -73.50 2.77
N PRO A 673 16.18 -74.33 3.66
CA PRO A 673 17.03 -75.19 4.49
C PRO A 673 17.83 -76.11 3.55
N PRO A 674 19.07 -76.43 3.90
CA PRO A 674 19.90 -77.37 3.13
C PRO A 674 19.16 -78.71 2.99
N PRO A 675 19.29 -79.42 1.82
CA PRO A 675 18.65 -80.73 1.63
C PRO A 675 19.10 -81.71 2.74
N PRO A 676 18.20 -82.57 3.25
CA PRO A 676 18.55 -83.51 4.27
C PRO A 676 19.62 -84.46 3.75
N THR A 677 20.71 -84.63 4.50
CA THR A 677 21.75 -85.68 4.34
C THR A 677 21.07 -87.03 4.37
N THR A 678 21.09 -87.75 3.27
CA THR A 678 20.68 -89.19 3.18
C THR A 678 21.61 -90.00 4.01
N THR A 679 21.14 -90.49 5.13
CA THR A 679 21.73 -91.60 5.84
C THR A 679 21.47 -92.94 5.08
N PRO A 680 22.44 -93.76 4.81
CA PRO A 680 22.22 -95.03 4.11
C PRO A 680 21.38 -95.96 4.95
N THR A 681 20.29 -96.51 4.41
CA THR A 681 19.45 -97.57 4.94
C THR A 681 20.28 -98.87 4.99
N PRO A 682 20.27 -99.70 6.08
CA PRO A 682 20.86 -100.98 6.10
C PRO A 682 20.11 -102.01 5.21
N LYS A 683 20.82 -102.83 4.47
CA LYS A 683 20.31 -103.92 3.65
C LYS A 683 19.57 -104.95 4.51
N PRO A 684 18.41 -105.48 4.05
CA PRO A 684 17.79 -106.66 4.72
C PRO A 684 18.59 -107.90 4.52
N GLY A 685 18.83 -108.66 5.60
CA GLY A 685 19.41 -109.96 5.60
C GLY A 685 18.46 -111.05 5.06
N PRO A 686 19.00 -112.16 4.64
CA PRO A 686 18.25 -113.17 3.90
C PRO A 686 17.29 -113.92 4.83
N GLN A 687 16.03 -114.04 4.41
CA GLN A 687 15.09 -115.04 5.00
C GLN A 687 15.39 -116.40 4.45
N TYR A 688 15.61 -117.38 5.43
CA TYR A 688 15.50 -118.77 5.15
C TYR A 688 14.13 -119.34 5.62
N PRO A 689 13.61 -120.34 4.83
CA PRO A 689 12.23 -120.77 5.02
C PRO A 689 12.17 -121.88 6.14
N GLY A 690 11.00 -121.88 6.74
CA GLY A 690 10.51 -122.91 7.63
C GLY A 690 9.08 -122.68 7.95
#